data_a2be3b8eed944dc854e0908da27ce1c5
#
_entry.id   a2be3b8eed944dc854e0908da27ce1c5
#
_cell.length_a   1.000
_cell.length_b   1.000
_cell.length_c   1.000
_cell.angle_alpha   90.00
_cell.angle_beta   90.00
_cell.angle_gamma   90.00
#
_symmetry.space_group_name_H-M   'P 1'
#
loop_
_entity.id
_entity.type
_entity.pdbx_description
1 polymer ?
#
loop_
_entity_poly.entity_id
_entity_poly.type
_entity_poly.pdbx_seq_one_letter_code
_entity_poly.pdbx_strand_id
1 'polypeptide(L)'
;MTLSGSIGAIVGGLYAAGYSPDEMEALFKSDDFYFWSTGRIQKDYRYYFKMPEEDPGWIDIRVEKKNDKLKLLPPTNIIPEEQMDFAFMELLTSTNAACKYDFDSLMVPFFCVATDVNKSEPAILRKGDLGAAIRASMTVPLYFKPIEIDGNLLFDGGIVNNFPHDIMKETFKPDIIIGHKVANDKKTAEPDDLKGQISNIVMRPTNFDIDVKEGIVLETLFENIGLLDFDKIDLAVKDGMKTTYNSIDSIRHLISRRISKETVQEKRKKFNAKKPELFFQNIQVEGVKDPMQRKYIIHAIKGNYDVISLSSFKQEYFKLIADEHIKSIMPISRYNKETGYFDLHLKVEPQKKVEVKIGGNISTKPINQGFAGFNYRTYKSRAYSLTSNIYFGRFYSSFKLGARIDYPTTLPFYIEGYTTFNRWDFFASSSELFFEDVRPPYIIQNENNTRFESGFPLKLHSKVYGGIAFSNSVDQYYQTDVVNKEDEPDKTTFNSFSTVIGIENNSLNYKQFASEGAFRYISVKYITGKETNTPGTTSPKNTPSTDSNHDYFLVQAHTTRFFNFTNVFTLGLKGEAVFSNKDFFSNYRSTKLSSPGFYPTPHSKSLFIENFHSNNYLAGGINTIFKVMPNFNLRLEGYAFVPVNEALPETKDYSPTTKFIENYYLQGMAALVFHTGVGPLSLSLNYYEKQDTQLYFLLSFGYILFNKRGF
;
A
#
# COMPACT_ATOMS: atom_id res chain seq x y z
N MET A 1 14.37 36.42 -13.73
CA MET A 1 13.32 36.38 -12.70
C MET A 1 12.33 35.34 -13.12
N THR A 2 11.82 34.54 -12.20
CA THR A 2 10.84 33.49 -12.50
C THR A 2 9.65 33.60 -11.57
N LEU A 3 8.45 33.48 -12.14
CA LEU A 3 7.18 33.39 -11.43
C LEU A 3 6.42 32.22 -11.98
N SER A 4 5.75 31.49 -11.10
CA SER A 4 4.97 30.35 -11.52
C SER A 4 3.83 30.03 -10.58
N GLY A 5 2.78 29.40 -11.11
CA GLY A 5 1.76 28.67 -10.38
C GLY A 5 1.83 27.19 -10.72
N SER A 6 1.27 26.32 -9.86
CA SER A 6 1.13 24.87 -10.10
C SER A 6 2.45 24.17 -10.46
N ILE A 7 2.45 23.33 -11.51
CA ILE A 7 3.65 22.61 -11.98
C ILE A 7 4.81 23.55 -12.32
N GLY A 8 4.50 24.76 -12.82
CA GLY A 8 5.50 25.76 -13.09
C GLY A 8 6.27 26.22 -11.85
N ALA A 9 5.67 26.17 -10.65
CA ALA A 9 6.37 26.49 -9.42
C ALA A 9 7.47 25.48 -9.10
N ILE A 10 7.30 24.20 -9.44
CA ILE A 10 8.34 23.18 -9.30
C ILE A 10 9.49 23.49 -10.26
N VAL A 11 9.20 23.69 -11.53
CA VAL A 11 10.22 23.94 -12.57
C VAL A 11 10.97 25.26 -12.30
N GLY A 12 10.23 26.35 -12.07
CA GLY A 12 10.80 27.67 -11.80
C GLY A 12 11.60 27.70 -10.49
N GLY A 13 11.08 27.07 -9.45
CA GLY A 13 11.72 26.97 -8.12
C GLY A 13 13.01 26.16 -8.14
N LEU A 14 13.02 25.01 -8.82
CA LEU A 14 14.25 24.19 -8.98
C LEU A 14 15.30 24.95 -9.80
N TYR A 15 14.92 25.60 -10.89
CA TYR A 15 15.85 26.42 -11.67
C TYR A 15 16.42 27.58 -10.84
N ALA A 16 15.56 28.28 -10.10
CA ALA A 16 15.98 29.36 -9.20
C ALA A 16 16.87 28.86 -8.07
N ALA A 17 16.65 27.64 -7.61
CA ALA A 17 17.47 26.95 -6.62
C ALA A 17 18.83 26.50 -7.16
N GLY A 18 19.12 26.67 -8.46
CA GLY A 18 20.41 26.35 -9.06
C GLY A 18 20.51 24.99 -9.74
N TYR A 19 19.39 24.31 -9.97
CA TYR A 19 19.36 23.11 -10.84
C TYR A 19 19.51 23.52 -12.30
N SER A 20 20.22 22.74 -13.07
CA SER A 20 20.29 22.92 -14.54
C SER A 20 19.07 22.26 -15.20
N PRO A 21 18.72 22.65 -16.44
CA PRO A 21 17.66 21.97 -17.19
C PRO A 21 17.89 20.46 -17.31
N ASP A 22 19.13 20.03 -17.55
CA ASP A 22 19.49 18.61 -17.68
C ASP A 22 19.28 17.85 -16.35
N GLU A 23 19.65 18.46 -15.22
CA GLU A 23 19.41 17.88 -13.87
C GLU A 23 17.93 17.81 -13.55
N MET A 24 17.13 18.81 -13.94
CA MET A 24 15.68 18.79 -13.76
C MET A 24 15.02 17.72 -14.62
N GLU A 25 15.43 17.59 -15.88
CA GLU A 25 14.92 16.54 -16.79
C GLU A 25 15.24 15.15 -16.23
N ALA A 26 16.49 14.93 -15.77
CA ALA A 26 16.87 13.67 -15.13
C ALA A 26 16.05 13.38 -13.87
N LEU A 27 15.78 14.41 -13.04
CA LEU A 27 14.94 14.28 -11.85
C LEU A 27 13.51 13.87 -12.21
N PHE A 28 12.88 14.55 -13.17
CA PHE A 28 11.49 14.24 -13.56
C PHE A 28 11.33 12.87 -14.22
N LYS A 29 12.38 12.33 -14.85
CA LYS A 29 12.41 10.99 -15.43
C LYS A 29 12.78 9.88 -14.41
N SER A 30 13.18 10.25 -13.19
CA SER A 30 13.62 9.29 -12.19
C SER A 30 12.44 8.53 -11.58
N ASP A 31 12.73 7.30 -11.13
CA ASP A 31 11.79 6.51 -10.33
C ASP A 31 11.38 7.24 -9.05
N ASP A 32 12.28 8.02 -8.45
CA ASP A 32 12.01 8.82 -7.26
C ASP A 32 10.85 9.79 -7.49
N PHE A 33 10.88 10.53 -8.59
CA PHE A 33 9.83 11.46 -8.93
C PHE A 33 8.47 10.78 -9.16
N TYR A 34 8.48 9.59 -9.78
CA TYR A 34 7.28 8.78 -9.91
C TYR A 34 6.68 8.41 -8.54
N PHE A 35 7.52 8.02 -7.57
CA PHE A 35 7.04 7.72 -6.22
C PHE A 35 6.51 8.96 -5.51
N TRP A 36 7.17 10.12 -5.66
CA TRP A 36 6.72 11.38 -5.06
C TRP A 36 5.36 11.81 -5.62
N SER A 37 5.20 11.78 -6.94
CA SER A 37 3.97 12.22 -7.62
C SER A 37 2.77 11.30 -7.39
N THR A 38 3.01 10.01 -7.14
CA THR A 38 1.96 9.02 -6.87
C THR A 38 1.70 8.80 -5.38
N GLY A 39 2.55 9.32 -4.50
CA GLY A 39 2.49 9.09 -3.05
C GLY A 39 2.82 7.65 -2.63
N ARG A 40 3.24 6.80 -3.56
CA ARG A 40 3.62 5.41 -3.26
C ARG A 40 4.95 5.39 -2.54
N ILE A 41 5.04 4.63 -1.43
CA ILE A 41 6.31 4.47 -0.73
C ILE A 41 7.23 3.55 -1.53
N GLN A 42 8.46 4.00 -1.77
CA GLN A 42 9.51 3.21 -2.41
C GLN A 42 9.74 1.90 -1.64
N LYS A 43 10.05 0.82 -2.39
CA LYS A 43 10.27 -0.52 -1.78
C LYS A 43 11.28 -0.47 -0.64
N ASP A 44 12.37 0.27 -0.83
CA ASP A 44 13.49 0.38 0.13
C ASP A 44 13.12 1.11 1.43
N TYR A 45 11.94 1.73 1.51
CA TYR A 45 11.45 2.43 2.70
C TYR A 45 10.20 1.81 3.31
N ARG A 46 9.66 0.72 2.76
CA ARG A 46 8.51 0.01 3.36
C ARG A 46 8.95 -0.71 4.61
N TYR A 47 8.39 -0.31 5.75
CA TYR A 47 8.72 -0.93 7.04
C TYR A 47 7.67 -1.98 7.42
N TYR A 48 7.91 -3.23 7.03
CA TYR A 48 6.96 -4.33 7.19
C TYR A 48 6.56 -4.58 8.66
N PHE A 49 7.48 -4.40 9.60
CA PHE A 49 7.25 -4.61 11.03
C PHE A 49 6.07 -3.79 11.61
N LYS A 50 5.82 -2.60 11.05
CA LYS A 50 4.73 -1.69 11.43
C LYS A 50 3.49 -1.80 10.54
N MET A 51 3.54 -2.56 9.47
CA MET A 51 2.38 -2.73 8.59
C MET A 51 1.29 -3.53 9.30
N PRO A 52 0.03 -3.11 9.19
CA PRO A 52 -1.11 -3.87 9.72
C PRO A 52 -1.27 -5.22 9.03
N GLU A 53 -1.95 -6.13 9.68
CA GLU A 53 -2.38 -7.37 9.03
C GLU A 53 -3.33 -7.05 7.87
N GLU A 54 -3.13 -7.76 6.76
CA GLU A 54 -3.95 -7.56 5.56
C GLU A 54 -5.41 -7.98 5.81
N ASP A 55 -6.33 -7.11 5.44
CA ASP A 55 -7.77 -7.29 5.54
C ASP A 55 -8.47 -6.98 4.19
N PRO A 56 -9.71 -7.43 3.95
CA PRO A 56 -10.45 -7.17 2.72
C PRO A 56 -11.14 -5.79 2.70
N GLY A 57 -10.69 -4.83 3.49
CA GLY A 57 -11.22 -3.47 3.51
C GLY A 57 -11.08 -2.76 2.17
N TRP A 58 -12.16 -2.05 1.76
CA TRP A 58 -12.24 -1.20 0.58
C TRP A 58 -12.13 0.28 0.95
N ILE A 59 -12.77 0.65 2.05
CA ILE A 59 -12.89 2.04 2.50
C ILE A 59 -12.59 2.11 3.99
N ASP A 60 -11.72 3.05 4.36
CA ASP A 60 -11.38 3.37 5.74
C ASP A 60 -12.07 4.68 6.13
N ILE A 61 -12.99 4.61 7.09
CA ILE A 61 -13.75 5.75 7.60
C ILE A 61 -13.20 6.12 8.97
N ARG A 62 -12.65 7.32 9.10
CA ARG A 62 -12.16 7.83 10.37
C ARG A 62 -13.28 8.51 11.14
N VAL A 63 -13.31 8.30 12.45
CA VAL A 63 -14.36 8.83 13.31
C VAL A 63 -13.73 9.78 14.35
N GLU A 64 -14.27 10.98 14.44
CA GLU A 64 -13.87 11.96 15.44
C GLU A 64 -15.08 12.35 16.31
N LYS A 65 -14.90 12.39 17.63
CA LYS A 65 -15.88 12.96 18.53
C LYS A 65 -15.63 14.45 18.69
N LYS A 66 -16.53 15.30 18.17
CA LYS A 66 -16.47 16.76 18.30
C LYS A 66 -17.81 17.27 18.84
N ASN A 67 -17.77 18.01 19.97
CA ASN A 67 -18.98 18.56 20.63
C ASN A 67 -20.05 17.48 20.89
N ASP A 68 -19.65 16.33 21.46
CA ASP A 68 -20.47 15.15 21.72
C ASP A 68 -21.18 14.51 20.50
N LYS A 69 -20.88 14.96 19.30
CA LYS A 69 -21.33 14.35 18.05
C LYS A 69 -20.20 13.55 17.40
N LEU A 70 -20.53 12.38 16.88
CA LEU A 70 -19.62 11.61 16.04
C LEU A 70 -19.60 12.21 14.64
N LYS A 71 -18.43 12.58 14.15
CA LYS A 71 -18.20 13.08 12.80
C LYS A 71 -17.42 12.04 12.01
N LEU A 72 -17.99 11.60 10.90
CA LEU A 72 -17.33 10.75 9.92
C LEU A 72 -16.42 11.64 9.05
N LEU A 73 -15.16 11.24 8.90
CA LEU A 73 -14.17 11.94 8.11
C LEU A 73 -13.77 11.06 6.92
N PRO A 74 -14.32 11.33 5.73
CA PRO A 74 -13.87 10.66 4.52
C PRO A 74 -12.43 11.08 4.18
N PRO A 75 -11.72 10.32 3.33
CA PRO A 75 -10.45 10.75 2.76
C PRO A 75 -10.58 12.12 2.09
N THR A 76 -9.63 13.02 2.33
CA THR A 76 -9.64 14.39 1.79
C THR A 76 -8.77 14.56 0.55
N ASN A 77 -7.89 13.58 0.29
CA ASN A 77 -6.93 13.58 -0.82
C ASN A 77 -6.72 12.15 -1.34
N ILE A 78 -6.42 12.06 -2.63
CA ILE A 78 -6.17 10.80 -3.33
C ILE A 78 -4.71 10.39 -3.19
N ILE A 79 -3.79 11.37 -3.20
CA ILE A 79 -2.35 11.15 -3.16
C ILE A 79 -1.83 11.48 -1.76
N PRO A 80 -1.21 10.52 -1.05
CA PRO A 80 -0.51 10.76 0.20
C PRO A 80 0.63 11.75 0.02
N GLU A 81 0.76 12.69 0.95
CA GLU A 81 1.68 13.82 0.85
C GLU A 81 3.12 13.54 1.30
N GLU A 82 3.35 12.50 2.08
CA GLU A 82 4.59 12.29 2.83
C GLU A 82 5.83 12.15 1.95
N GLN A 83 5.69 11.49 0.79
CA GLN A 83 6.79 11.36 -0.19
C GLN A 83 7.18 12.71 -0.79
N MET A 84 6.20 13.49 -1.19
CA MET A 84 6.42 14.79 -1.81
C MET A 84 6.96 15.81 -0.80
N ASP A 85 6.40 15.83 0.40
CA ASP A 85 6.83 16.73 1.48
C ASP A 85 8.29 16.45 1.88
N PHE A 86 8.67 15.16 1.99
CA PHE A 86 10.06 14.79 2.24
C PHE A 86 10.97 15.17 1.07
N ALA A 87 10.55 14.93 -0.17
CA ALA A 87 11.33 15.26 -1.35
C ALA A 87 11.63 16.76 -1.46
N PHE A 88 10.66 17.62 -1.24
CA PHE A 88 10.89 19.08 -1.23
C PHE A 88 11.82 19.52 -0.10
N MET A 89 11.70 18.92 1.09
CA MET A 89 12.67 19.17 2.15
C MET A 89 14.08 18.73 1.72
N GLU A 90 14.26 17.52 1.20
CA GLU A 90 15.55 16.97 0.74
C GLU A 90 16.18 17.85 -0.35
N LEU A 91 15.43 18.26 -1.36
CA LEU A 91 15.92 19.02 -2.51
C LEU A 91 16.24 20.50 -2.18
N LEU A 92 15.48 21.12 -1.27
CA LEU A 92 15.45 22.58 -1.17
C LEU A 92 15.94 23.15 0.17
N THR A 93 16.11 22.33 1.20
CA THR A 93 16.58 22.78 2.52
C THR A 93 17.95 23.50 2.47
N SER A 94 18.94 22.92 1.79
CA SER A 94 20.25 23.55 1.63
C SER A 94 20.16 24.87 0.82
N THR A 95 19.22 24.94 -0.11
CA THR A 95 18.93 26.16 -0.86
C THR A 95 18.36 27.26 0.02
N ASN A 96 17.42 26.90 0.95
CA ASN A 96 16.87 27.84 1.93
C ASN A 96 17.97 28.50 2.78
N ALA A 97 18.94 27.69 3.23
CA ALA A 97 20.09 28.19 3.96
C ALA A 97 20.97 29.14 3.11
N ALA A 98 21.25 28.76 1.86
CA ALA A 98 22.07 29.53 0.94
C ALA A 98 21.45 30.88 0.57
N CYS A 99 20.13 30.98 0.40
CA CYS A 99 19.40 32.22 0.13
C CYS A 99 18.88 32.94 1.37
N LYS A 100 19.16 32.42 2.59
CA LYS A 100 18.71 32.97 3.87
C LYS A 100 17.19 33.13 3.98
N TYR A 101 16.44 32.16 3.39
CA TYR A 101 14.98 32.14 3.35
C TYR A 101 14.34 33.33 2.62
N ASP A 102 15.09 34.05 1.79
CA ASP A 102 14.65 35.15 0.92
C ASP A 102 14.82 34.71 -0.54
N PHE A 103 13.71 34.55 -1.26
CA PHE A 103 13.73 34.00 -2.61
C PHE A 103 14.27 35.01 -3.66
N ASP A 104 14.40 36.29 -3.29
CA ASP A 104 15.13 37.27 -4.13
C ASP A 104 16.64 37.01 -4.16
N SER A 105 17.14 36.30 -3.13
CA SER A 105 18.56 35.91 -2.99
C SER A 105 18.88 34.53 -3.60
N LEU A 106 17.93 33.88 -4.27
CA LEU A 106 18.17 32.65 -5.04
C LEU A 106 19.10 32.92 -6.26
N MET A 107 19.58 31.88 -6.92
CA MET A 107 20.37 32.01 -8.12
C MET A 107 19.66 32.89 -9.16
N VAL A 108 18.35 32.75 -9.30
CA VAL A 108 17.46 33.64 -10.03
C VAL A 108 16.33 34.05 -9.07
N PRO A 109 16.04 35.36 -8.88
CA PRO A 109 14.92 35.79 -8.05
C PRO A 109 13.63 35.09 -8.46
N PHE A 110 12.88 34.59 -7.43
CA PHE A 110 11.72 33.75 -7.63
C PHE A 110 10.60 34.14 -6.65
N PHE A 111 9.37 33.96 -7.07
CA PHE A 111 8.23 33.78 -6.20
C PHE A 111 7.21 32.86 -6.84
N CYS A 112 6.36 32.25 -6.06
CA CYS A 112 5.23 31.47 -6.54
C CYS A 112 3.92 31.97 -5.92
N VAL A 113 2.81 31.64 -6.59
CA VAL A 113 1.47 32.04 -6.18
C VAL A 113 0.72 30.78 -5.71
N ALA A 114 0.09 30.89 -4.55
CA ALA A 114 -0.87 29.92 -4.05
C ALA A 114 -2.23 30.61 -3.87
N THR A 115 -3.28 29.87 -3.57
CA THR A 115 -4.61 30.40 -3.26
C THR A 115 -4.89 30.27 -1.76
N ASP A 116 -5.12 31.38 -1.07
CA ASP A 116 -5.70 31.39 0.28
C ASP A 116 -7.19 31.05 0.17
N VAL A 117 -7.56 29.86 0.62
CA VAL A 117 -8.94 29.34 0.47
C VAL A 117 -9.94 30.13 1.33
N ASN A 118 -9.50 30.61 2.49
CA ASN A 118 -10.39 31.31 3.41
C ASN A 118 -10.73 32.71 2.90
N LYS A 119 -9.81 33.36 2.17
CA LYS A 119 -9.98 34.73 1.60
C LYS A 119 -10.38 34.67 0.12
N SER A 120 -10.16 33.53 -0.54
CA SER A 120 -10.32 33.40 -2.00
C SER A 120 -9.45 34.39 -2.80
N GLU A 121 -8.23 34.62 -2.31
CA GLU A 121 -7.27 35.57 -2.87
C GLU A 121 -5.92 34.89 -3.20
N PRO A 122 -5.12 35.45 -4.12
CA PRO A 122 -3.78 34.96 -4.37
C PRO A 122 -2.85 35.26 -3.18
N ALA A 123 -2.11 34.23 -2.75
CA ALA A 123 -1.05 34.35 -1.75
C ALA A 123 0.31 34.34 -2.47
N ILE A 124 1.04 35.46 -2.39
CA ILE A 124 2.36 35.60 -3.02
C ILE A 124 3.42 35.10 -2.03
N LEU A 125 4.11 34.00 -2.38
CA LEU A 125 5.13 33.37 -1.56
C LEU A 125 6.52 33.73 -2.10
N ARG A 126 7.22 34.63 -1.40
CA ARG A 126 8.51 35.21 -1.79
C ARG A 126 9.62 35.02 -0.76
N LYS A 127 9.29 34.47 0.41
CA LYS A 127 10.20 34.21 1.51
C LYS A 127 9.72 33.02 2.34
N GLY A 128 10.58 32.51 3.19
CA GLY A 128 10.31 31.36 4.06
C GLY A 128 10.89 30.06 3.52
N ASP A 129 10.22 28.96 3.74
CA ASP A 129 10.65 27.66 3.23
C ASP A 129 10.24 27.50 1.75
N LEU A 130 11.21 27.35 0.87
CA LEU A 130 10.98 27.25 -0.58
C LEU A 130 10.22 25.97 -0.94
N GLY A 131 10.52 24.86 -0.24
CA GLY A 131 9.83 23.60 -0.45
C GLY A 131 8.36 23.70 -0.09
N ALA A 132 8.05 24.29 1.06
CA ALA A 132 6.67 24.53 1.49
C ALA A 132 5.94 25.49 0.56
N ALA A 133 6.61 26.54 0.04
CA ALA A 133 6.02 27.49 -0.89
C ALA A 133 5.65 26.83 -2.24
N ILE A 134 6.56 26.03 -2.81
CA ILE A 134 6.31 25.27 -4.04
C ILE A 134 5.19 24.26 -3.81
N ARG A 135 5.23 23.55 -2.67
CA ARG A 135 4.22 22.57 -2.27
C ARG A 135 2.82 23.21 -2.18
N ALA A 136 2.71 24.42 -1.60
CA ALA A 136 1.46 25.17 -1.56
C ALA A 136 0.94 25.51 -2.96
N SER A 137 1.83 26.04 -3.81
CA SER A 137 1.51 26.48 -5.16
C SER A 137 1.04 25.35 -6.10
N MET A 138 1.45 24.09 -5.85
CA MET A 138 1.09 22.92 -6.66
C MET A 138 -0.02 22.05 -6.03
N THR A 139 -0.62 22.47 -4.93
CA THR A 139 -1.63 21.68 -4.21
C THR A 139 -2.97 21.71 -4.92
N VAL A 140 -3.18 20.83 -5.89
CA VAL A 140 -4.47 20.68 -6.59
C VAL A 140 -5.50 20.06 -5.64
N PRO A 141 -6.70 20.69 -5.49
CA PRO A 141 -7.78 20.14 -4.66
C PRO A 141 -8.15 18.72 -5.06
N LEU A 142 -8.57 17.91 -4.08
CA LEU A 142 -8.88 16.48 -4.18
C LEU A 142 -7.66 15.57 -4.40
N TYR A 143 -6.64 16.02 -5.13
CA TYR A 143 -5.41 15.23 -5.33
C TYR A 143 -4.49 15.30 -4.12
N PHE A 144 -4.23 16.50 -3.61
CA PHE A 144 -3.32 16.73 -2.50
C PHE A 144 -4.03 17.44 -1.34
N LYS A 145 -3.57 17.16 -0.13
CA LYS A 145 -3.99 17.85 1.07
C LYS A 145 -3.45 19.28 1.07
N PRO A 146 -4.28 20.28 1.47
CA PRO A 146 -3.83 21.67 1.60
C PRO A 146 -2.72 21.81 2.65
N ILE A 147 -1.86 22.81 2.44
CA ILE A 147 -0.78 23.14 3.36
C ILE A 147 -1.10 24.44 4.11
N GLU A 148 -0.71 24.50 5.37
CA GLU A 148 -0.86 25.71 6.19
C GLU A 148 0.50 26.42 6.32
N ILE A 149 0.58 27.67 5.83
CA ILE A 149 1.73 28.56 5.97
C ILE A 149 1.27 29.85 6.60
N ASP A 150 1.92 30.25 7.71
CA ASP A 150 1.63 31.47 8.47
C ASP A 150 0.13 31.62 8.83
N GLY A 151 -0.54 30.50 9.16
CA GLY A 151 -1.96 30.45 9.55
C GLY A 151 -2.94 30.51 8.37
N ASN A 152 -2.47 30.61 7.13
CA ASN A 152 -3.30 30.58 5.93
C ASN A 152 -3.33 29.18 5.32
N LEU A 153 -4.53 28.69 5.01
CA LEU A 153 -4.73 27.39 4.35
C LEU A 153 -4.62 27.59 2.83
N LEU A 154 -3.60 26.98 2.22
CA LEU A 154 -3.20 27.24 0.84
C LEU A 154 -3.44 26.04 -0.06
N PHE A 155 -3.95 26.34 -1.26
CA PHE A 155 -4.07 25.44 -2.40
C PHE A 155 -3.36 26.01 -3.64
N ASP A 156 -3.43 25.25 -4.74
CA ASP A 156 -2.85 25.61 -6.06
C ASP A 156 -3.23 27.03 -6.47
N GLY A 157 -2.22 27.78 -6.92
CA GLY A 157 -2.40 29.15 -7.39
C GLY A 157 -3.30 29.26 -8.61
N GLY A 158 -3.37 28.21 -9.41
CA GLY A 158 -4.23 28.15 -10.59
C GLY A 158 -5.73 28.23 -10.33
N ILE A 159 -6.16 28.07 -9.06
CA ILE A 159 -7.57 28.29 -8.68
C ILE A 159 -7.97 29.74 -8.90
N VAL A 160 -7.12 30.69 -8.50
CA VAL A 160 -7.41 32.15 -8.57
C VAL A 160 -6.73 32.80 -9.77
N ASN A 161 -5.47 32.47 -10.04
CA ASN A 161 -4.69 33.05 -11.14
C ASN A 161 -3.69 32.00 -11.67
N ASN A 162 -4.05 31.33 -12.75
CA ASN A 162 -3.23 30.26 -13.35
C ASN A 162 -2.08 30.82 -14.24
N PHE A 163 -2.08 32.11 -14.58
CA PHE A 163 -1.05 32.77 -15.37
C PHE A 163 -0.76 34.17 -14.82
N PRO A 164 -0.04 34.28 -13.69
CA PRO A 164 0.06 35.50 -12.89
C PRO A 164 1.07 36.49 -13.43
N HIS A 165 0.98 36.83 -14.75
CA HIS A 165 1.83 37.81 -15.41
C HIS A 165 1.63 39.24 -14.90
N ASP A 166 0.44 39.60 -14.46
CA ASP A 166 0.07 40.82 -13.76
C ASP A 166 0.88 40.98 -12.48
N ILE A 167 0.91 39.94 -11.64
CA ILE A 167 1.71 39.93 -10.40
C ILE A 167 3.21 40.01 -10.71
N MET A 168 3.67 39.36 -11.80
CA MET A 168 5.06 39.46 -12.27
C MET A 168 5.43 40.91 -12.62
N LYS A 169 4.55 41.58 -13.35
CA LYS A 169 4.73 42.96 -13.77
C LYS A 169 4.81 43.92 -12.60
N GLU A 170 3.90 43.79 -11.64
CA GLU A 170 3.89 44.62 -10.44
C GLU A 170 5.09 44.36 -9.52
N THR A 171 5.46 43.10 -9.34
CA THR A 171 6.47 42.69 -8.35
C THR A 171 7.90 42.93 -8.84
N PHE A 172 8.21 42.51 -10.05
CA PHE A 172 9.59 42.56 -10.59
C PHE A 172 9.83 43.67 -11.62
N LYS A 173 8.78 44.25 -12.16
CA LYS A 173 8.84 45.32 -13.20
C LYS A 173 9.81 44.93 -14.31
N PRO A 174 9.65 43.77 -14.96
CA PRO A 174 10.55 43.30 -16.01
C PRO A 174 10.38 44.14 -17.29
N ASP A 175 11.46 44.26 -18.07
CA ASP A 175 11.41 44.90 -19.40
C ASP A 175 10.59 44.07 -20.38
N ILE A 176 10.74 42.73 -20.31
CA ILE A 176 10.08 41.76 -21.19
C ILE A 176 9.63 40.54 -20.36
N ILE A 177 8.42 40.08 -20.63
CA ILE A 177 7.85 38.82 -20.06
C ILE A 177 7.81 37.75 -21.14
N ILE A 178 8.37 36.58 -20.85
CA ILE A 178 8.18 35.38 -21.64
C ILE A 178 7.27 34.49 -20.85
N GLY A 179 6.04 34.34 -21.27
CA GLY A 179 5.06 33.42 -20.67
C GLY A 179 5.03 32.10 -21.42
N HIS A 180 4.80 30.98 -20.69
CA HIS A 180 4.58 29.68 -21.31
C HIS A 180 3.26 29.10 -20.80
N LYS A 181 2.23 29.06 -21.65
CA LYS A 181 0.92 28.48 -21.38
C LYS A 181 0.98 26.98 -21.71
N VAL A 182 0.78 26.16 -20.72
CA VAL A 182 0.70 24.68 -20.83
C VAL A 182 -0.68 24.14 -20.41
N ALA A 183 -1.59 25.03 -20.02
CA ALA A 183 -2.95 24.68 -19.66
C ALA A 183 -3.84 24.71 -20.90
N ASN A 184 -4.67 23.69 -21.09
CA ASN A 184 -5.72 23.71 -22.10
C ASN A 184 -6.79 24.75 -21.70
N ASP A 185 -7.43 25.35 -22.70
CA ASP A 185 -8.61 26.17 -22.46
C ASP A 185 -9.71 25.35 -21.82
N LYS A 186 -10.58 26.00 -21.02
CA LYS A 186 -11.69 25.31 -20.35
C LYS A 186 -12.51 24.56 -21.41
N LYS A 187 -12.50 23.21 -21.34
CA LYS A 187 -13.44 22.40 -22.11
C LYS A 187 -14.84 22.58 -21.52
N THR A 188 -15.85 22.67 -22.38
CA THR A 188 -17.25 22.56 -21.94
C THR A 188 -17.39 21.22 -21.24
N ALA A 189 -17.73 21.24 -19.94
CA ALA A 189 -17.88 20.01 -19.18
C ALA A 189 -19.15 19.29 -19.69
N GLU A 190 -19.03 17.99 -19.96
CA GLU A 190 -20.17 17.16 -20.32
C GLU A 190 -21.03 16.84 -19.06
N PRO A 191 -22.34 16.55 -19.22
CA PRO A 191 -23.22 16.26 -18.09
C PRO A 191 -22.72 15.11 -17.18
N ASP A 192 -22.01 14.14 -17.75
CA ASP A 192 -21.48 12.95 -17.03
C ASP A 192 -20.01 13.10 -16.61
N ASP A 193 -19.35 14.22 -16.93
CA ASP A 193 -17.98 14.52 -16.53
C ASP A 193 -17.92 15.31 -15.21
N LEU A 194 -18.18 14.62 -14.09
CA LEU A 194 -18.12 15.22 -12.74
C LEU A 194 -16.78 15.91 -12.45
N LYS A 195 -15.67 15.35 -12.93
CA LYS A 195 -14.31 15.90 -12.72
C LYS A 195 -14.12 17.23 -13.47
N GLY A 196 -14.54 17.29 -14.73
CA GLY A 196 -14.54 18.51 -15.53
C GLY A 196 -15.44 19.58 -14.95
N GLN A 197 -16.65 19.20 -14.50
CA GLN A 197 -17.59 20.10 -13.84
C GLN A 197 -17.00 20.72 -12.58
N ILE A 198 -16.45 19.92 -11.66
CA ILE A 198 -15.79 20.41 -10.43
C ILE A 198 -14.62 21.31 -10.77
N SER A 199 -13.75 20.91 -11.72
CA SER A 199 -12.62 21.71 -12.17
C SER A 199 -13.08 23.09 -12.69
N ASN A 200 -14.11 23.13 -13.53
CA ASN A 200 -14.64 24.37 -14.08
C ASN A 200 -15.32 25.27 -13.05
N ILE A 201 -15.88 24.71 -11.98
CA ILE A 201 -16.45 25.48 -10.87
C ILE A 201 -15.35 26.08 -9.98
N VAL A 202 -14.30 25.31 -9.71
CA VAL A 202 -13.23 25.68 -8.77
C VAL A 202 -12.25 26.68 -9.39
N MET A 203 -11.86 26.51 -10.66
CA MET A 203 -10.87 27.35 -11.31
C MET A 203 -11.48 28.61 -11.92
N ARG A 204 -10.95 29.78 -11.56
CA ARG A 204 -11.36 31.06 -12.17
C ARG A 204 -10.88 31.15 -13.64
N PRO A 205 -11.57 31.92 -14.49
CA PRO A 205 -11.05 32.31 -15.82
C PRO A 205 -9.70 33.01 -15.68
N THR A 206 -8.73 32.58 -16.46
CA THR A 206 -7.37 33.15 -16.44
C THR A 206 -7.15 33.99 -17.69
N ASN A 207 -6.57 35.19 -17.52
CA ASN A 207 -6.12 36.02 -18.64
C ASN A 207 -4.70 35.60 -19.04
N PHE A 208 -4.52 35.10 -20.26
CA PHE A 208 -3.22 34.70 -20.82
C PHE A 208 -2.61 35.79 -21.72
N ASP A 209 -3.28 36.93 -21.94
CA ASP A 209 -2.84 37.93 -22.90
C ASP A 209 -1.75 38.81 -22.32
N ILE A 210 -0.63 38.92 -23.02
CA ILE A 210 0.45 39.88 -22.75
C ILE A 210 0.53 40.84 -23.96
N ASP A 211 0.60 42.14 -23.71
CA ASP A 211 0.81 43.11 -24.77
C ASP A 211 2.12 42.79 -25.53
N VAL A 212 2.09 42.80 -26.86
CA VAL A 212 3.23 42.47 -27.71
C VAL A 212 4.47 43.34 -27.41
N LYS A 213 4.27 44.54 -26.88
CA LYS A 213 5.36 45.41 -26.41
C LYS A 213 5.97 44.97 -25.08
N GLU A 214 5.23 44.20 -24.28
CA GLU A 214 5.62 43.77 -22.95
C GLU A 214 6.16 42.33 -22.94
N GLY A 215 5.90 41.54 -24.00
CA GLY A 215 6.39 40.19 -24.03
C GLY A 215 5.79 39.28 -25.11
N ILE A 216 5.94 37.98 -24.87
CA ILE A 216 5.44 36.92 -25.74
C ILE A 216 4.89 35.77 -24.90
N VAL A 217 3.78 35.17 -25.33
CA VAL A 217 3.24 33.94 -24.78
C VAL A 217 3.54 32.78 -25.73
N LEU A 218 4.22 31.77 -25.21
CA LEU A 218 4.43 30.50 -25.87
C LEU A 218 3.29 29.56 -25.44
N GLU A 219 2.70 28.83 -26.34
CA GLU A 219 1.62 27.92 -26.06
C GLU A 219 1.98 26.51 -26.50
N THR A 220 1.97 25.56 -25.56
CA THR A 220 2.10 24.13 -25.84
C THR A 220 0.83 23.43 -25.40
N LEU A 221 0.05 22.94 -26.36
CA LEU A 221 -1.19 22.20 -26.13
C LEU A 221 -0.88 20.71 -26.03
N PHE A 222 -1.30 20.10 -24.94
CA PHE A 222 -1.18 18.66 -24.69
C PHE A 222 -2.55 18.00 -24.86
N GLU A 223 -2.78 17.34 -26.00
CA GLU A 223 -4.06 16.64 -26.25
C GLU A 223 -4.21 15.37 -25.44
N ASN A 224 -3.08 14.68 -25.14
CA ASN A 224 -3.04 13.34 -24.57
C ASN A 224 -2.21 13.24 -23.27
N ILE A 225 -1.95 14.35 -22.58
CA ILE A 225 -1.22 14.38 -21.31
C ILE A 225 -2.15 14.92 -20.23
N GLY A 226 -2.48 14.08 -19.26
CA GLY A 226 -3.25 14.48 -18.09
C GLY A 226 -2.36 15.05 -16.98
N LEU A 227 -3.00 15.61 -15.95
CA LEU A 227 -2.34 16.27 -14.81
C LEU A 227 -1.31 15.40 -14.08
N LEU A 228 -1.50 14.09 -14.06
CA LEU A 228 -0.65 13.12 -13.34
C LEU A 228 0.08 12.13 -14.27
N ASP A 229 0.10 12.36 -15.57
CA ASP A 229 0.74 11.49 -16.56
C ASP A 229 2.26 11.77 -16.63
N PHE A 230 2.93 11.63 -15.49
CA PHE A 230 4.39 11.86 -15.39
C PHE A 230 5.23 10.82 -16.14
N ASP A 231 4.65 9.72 -16.57
CA ASP A 231 5.25 8.75 -17.48
C ASP A 231 5.44 9.29 -18.90
N LYS A 232 4.76 10.42 -19.27
CA LYS A 232 4.85 11.09 -20.56
C LYS A 232 5.79 12.30 -20.55
N ILE A 233 6.71 12.40 -19.60
CA ILE A 233 7.68 13.52 -19.48
C ILE A 233 8.50 13.72 -20.76
N ASP A 234 8.95 12.65 -21.40
CA ASP A 234 9.70 12.73 -22.67
C ASP A 234 8.92 13.47 -23.77
N LEU A 235 7.63 13.19 -23.87
CA LEU A 235 6.75 13.86 -24.82
C LEU A 235 6.57 15.33 -24.46
N ALA A 236 6.33 15.62 -23.18
CA ALA A 236 6.15 17.01 -22.71
C ALA A 236 7.41 17.87 -22.95
N VAL A 237 8.60 17.33 -22.65
CA VAL A 237 9.88 18.01 -22.92
C VAL A 237 10.06 18.26 -24.41
N LYS A 238 9.83 17.24 -25.27
CA LYS A 238 9.97 17.37 -26.72
C LYS A 238 9.04 18.43 -27.30
N ASP A 239 7.78 18.45 -26.89
CA ASP A 239 6.78 19.39 -27.39
C ASP A 239 7.07 20.85 -26.92
N GLY A 240 7.46 20.99 -25.64
CA GLY A 240 7.87 22.29 -25.10
C GLY A 240 9.12 22.86 -25.79
N MET A 241 10.12 22.01 -26.07
CA MET A 241 11.29 22.41 -26.85
C MET A 241 10.90 22.84 -28.28
N LYS A 242 10.04 22.07 -28.95
CA LYS A 242 9.55 22.38 -30.29
C LYS A 242 8.87 23.77 -30.32
N THR A 243 7.95 24.02 -29.39
CA THR A 243 7.24 25.30 -29.26
C THR A 243 8.24 26.47 -29.07
N THR A 244 9.23 26.27 -28.18
CA THR A 244 10.24 27.28 -27.88
C THR A 244 11.12 27.55 -29.08
N TYR A 245 11.60 26.51 -29.78
CA TYR A 245 12.42 26.69 -31.01
C TYR A 245 11.67 27.39 -32.13
N ASN A 246 10.40 27.11 -32.33
CA ASN A 246 9.56 27.77 -33.31
C ASN A 246 9.41 29.28 -33.05
N SER A 247 9.53 29.71 -31.80
CA SER A 247 9.37 31.08 -31.35
C SER A 247 10.72 31.81 -31.08
N ILE A 248 11.86 31.13 -31.32
CA ILE A 248 13.18 31.62 -30.89
C ILE A 248 13.55 32.94 -31.53
N ASP A 249 13.19 33.17 -32.80
CA ASP A 249 13.51 34.41 -33.52
C ASP A 249 12.67 35.58 -32.99
N SER A 250 11.39 35.37 -32.67
CA SER A 250 10.56 36.36 -31.98
C SER A 250 11.14 36.75 -30.61
N ILE A 251 11.59 35.76 -29.82
CA ILE A 251 12.25 36.01 -28.54
C ILE A 251 13.55 36.80 -28.72
N ARG A 252 14.34 36.47 -29.77
CA ARG A 252 15.60 37.18 -30.10
C ARG A 252 15.37 38.61 -30.48
N HIS A 253 14.28 38.96 -31.13
CA HIS A 253 13.93 40.33 -31.46
C HIS A 253 13.55 41.17 -30.23
N LEU A 254 12.87 40.56 -29.27
CA LEU A 254 12.45 41.24 -28.03
C LEU A 254 13.62 41.47 -27.07
N ILE A 255 14.63 40.58 -27.05
CA ILE A 255 15.73 40.63 -26.08
C ILE A 255 17.05 40.86 -26.82
N SER A 256 17.68 42.02 -26.63
CA SER A 256 18.97 42.36 -27.21
C SER A 256 20.16 41.83 -26.40
N ARG A 257 20.05 41.81 -25.09
CA ARG A 257 21.11 41.35 -24.19
C ARG A 257 21.37 39.84 -24.34
N ARG A 258 22.65 39.45 -24.36
CA ARG A 258 23.10 38.05 -24.39
C ARG A 258 24.02 37.78 -23.22
N ILE A 259 23.87 36.59 -22.63
CA ILE A 259 24.75 36.07 -21.58
C ILE A 259 25.27 34.72 -22.05
N SER A 260 26.57 34.49 -21.90
CA SER A 260 27.18 33.22 -22.32
C SER A 260 26.75 32.06 -21.40
N LYS A 261 26.77 30.85 -21.93
CA LYS A 261 26.46 29.63 -21.17
C LYS A 261 27.42 29.46 -20.00
N GLU A 262 28.67 29.79 -20.19
CA GLU A 262 29.74 29.72 -19.17
C GLU A 262 29.44 30.66 -17.99
N THR A 263 29.00 31.87 -18.26
CA THR A 263 28.60 32.83 -17.22
C THR A 263 27.45 32.32 -16.37
N VAL A 264 26.44 31.68 -16.99
CA VAL A 264 25.31 31.10 -16.28
C VAL A 264 25.78 29.91 -15.42
N GLN A 265 26.65 29.05 -15.96
CA GLN A 265 27.22 27.90 -15.24
C GLN A 265 28.07 28.36 -14.05
N GLU A 266 28.88 29.39 -14.22
CA GLU A 266 29.68 29.95 -13.12
C GLU A 266 28.79 30.52 -12.00
N LYS A 267 27.75 31.26 -12.35
CA LYS A 267 26.75 31.77 -11.39
C LYS A 267 26.10 30.63 -10.61
N ARG A 268 25.72 29.56 -11.31
CA ARG A 268 25.15 28.34 -10.69
C ARG A 268 26.14 27.67 -9.72
N LYS A 269 27.37 27.47 -10.16
CA LYS A 269 28.44 26.91 -9.35
C LYS A 269 28.69 27.73 -8.08
N LYS A 270 28.81 29.06 -8.20
CA LYS A 270 28.97 30.00 -7.08
C LYS A 270 27.78 29.94 -6.10
N PHE A 271 26.57 29.80 -6.61
CA PHE A 271 25.38 29.68 -5.76
C PHE A 271 25.35 28.34 -5.03
N ASN A 272 25.55 27.23 -5.75
CA ASN A 272 25.52 25.89 -5.18
C ASN A 272 26.62 25.66 -4.13
N ALA A 273 27.78 26.30 -4.27
CA ALA A 273 28.86 26.24 -3.29
C ALA A 273 28.49 26.84 -1.90
N LYS A 274 27.40 27.61 -1.80
CA LYS A 274 26.91 28.17 -0.53
C LYS A 274 25.97 27.21 0.21
N LYS A 275 25.57 26.09 -0.41
CA LYS A 275 24.64 25.14 0.17
C LYS A 275 25.34 24.27 1.19
N PRO A 276 24.95 24.30 2.48
CA PRO A 276 25.51 23.39 3.48
C PRO A 276 25.01 21.96 3.26
N GLU A 277 25.79 20.99 3.74
CA GLU A 277 25.39 19.58 3.77
C GLU A 277 24.27 19.34 4.78
N LEU A 278 23.41 18.37 4.49
CA LEU A 278 22.23 18.05 5.29
C LEU A 278 22.58 17.10 6.44
N PHE A 279 22.89 17.71 7.59
CA PHE A 279 22.99 17.04 8.88
C PHE A 279 22.04 17.71 9.87
N PHE A 280 21.34 16.91 10.66
CA PHE A 280 20.30 17.38 11.56
C PHE A 280 20.67 17.14 13.01
N GLN A 281 20.46 18.14 13.86
CA GLN A 281 20.86 18.10 15.28
C GLN A 281 19.65 18.09 16.22
N ASN A 282 18.85 19.14 16.23
CA ASN A 282 17.71 19.29 17.11
C ASN A 282 16.41 18.91 16.39
N ILE A 283 15.51 18.23 17.11
CA ILE A 283 14.19 17.87 16.59
C ILE A 283 13.12 18.51 17.46
N GLN A 284 12.28 19.34 16.85
CA GLN A 284 11.10 19.92 17.45
C GLN A 284 9.86 19.27 16.81
N VAL A 285 8.89 18.90 17.65
CA VAL A 285 7.64 18.24 17.20
C VAL A 285 6.46 19.15 17.53
N GLU A 286 5.75 19.56 16.50
CA GLU A 286 4.52 20.34 16.56
C GLU A 286 3.29 19.48 16.20
N GLY A 287 2.08 19.95 16.56
CA GLY A 287 0.82 19.24 16.29
C GLY A 287 0.46 18.16 17.32
N VAL A 288 1.41 17.80 18.19
CA VAL A 288 1.21 16.84 19.28
C VAL A 288 1.30 17.53 20.62
N LYS A 289 0.23 17.44 21.42
CA LYS A 289 0.13 18.14 22.73
C LYS A 289 0.84 17.40 23.85
N ASP A 290 0.76 16.07 23.87
CA ASP A 290 1.31 15.23 24.95
C ASP A 290 2.86 15.17 24.85
N PRO A 291 3.61 15.54 25.91
CA PRO A 291 5.07 15.48 25.91
C PRO A 291 5.63 14.07 25.68
N MET A 292 4.91 13.03 26.11
CA MET A 292 5.37 11.65 25.91
C MET A 292 5.24 11.22 24.45
N GLN A 293 4.21 11.68 23.75
CA GLN A 293 4.07 11.45 22.31
C GLN A 293 5.19 12.15 21.53
N ARG A 294 5.55 13.38 21.92
CA ARG A 294 6.70 14.09 21.32
C ARG A 294 8.00 13.33 21.53
N LYS A 295 8.26 12.83 22.73
CA LYS A 295 9.44 11.99 23.02
C LYS A 295 9.45 10.70 22.20
N TYR A 296 8.30 10.06 22.01
CA TYR A 296 8.18 8.88 21.14
C TYR A 296 8.66 9.18 19.72
N ILE A 297 8.19 10.27 19.09
CA ILE A 297 8.55 10.67 17.74
C ILE A 297 10.03 11.03 17.64
N ILE A 298 10.54 11.84 18.58
CA ILE A 298 11.96 12.23 18.60
C ILE A 298 12.86 11.00 18.73
N HIS A 299 12.54 10.09 19.64
CA HIS A 299 13.31 8.87 19.84
C HIS A 299 13.26 7.94 18.62
N ALA A 300 12.11 7.82 17.97
CA ALA A 300 11.96 7.02 16.76
C ALA A 300 12.84 7.52 15.60
N ILE A 301 13.06 8.85 15.49
CA ILE A 301 13.88 9.43 14.40
C ILE A 301 15.36 9.51 14.78
N LYS A 302 15.66 10.00 15.97
CA LYS A 302 17.04 10.34 16.36
C LYS A 302 17.73 9.22 17.16
N GLY A 303 16.97 8.37 17.83
CA GLY A 303 17.52 7.40 18.76
C GLY A 303 18.36 8.09 19.83
N ASN A 304 19.61 7.61 20.00
CA ASN A 304 20.59 8.16 20.95
C ASN A 304 21.70 8.99 20.26
N TYR A 305 21.54 9.34 18.97
CA TYR A 305 22.55 10.10 18.23
C TYR A 305 22.38 11.61 18.45
N ASP A 306 23.49 12.33 18.57
CA ASP A 306 23.47 13.80 18.69
C ASP A 306 23.17 14.47 17.35
N VAL A 307 23.76 13.94 16.27
CA VAL A 307 23.59 14.41 14.89
C VAL A 307 23.25 13.23 14.00
N ILE A 308 22.31 13.40 13.08
CA ILE A 308 21.88 12.39 12.11
C ILE A 308 22.08 12.90 10.69
N SER A 309 22.48 11.99 9.78
CA SER A 309 22.61 12.28 8.35
C SER A 309 21.22 12.29 7.67
N LEU A 310 21.15 12.88 6.47
CA LEU A 310 19.94 12.82 5.64
C LEU A 310 19.48 11.39 5.38
N SER A 311 20.38 10.48 5.06
CA SER A 311 20.04 9.08 4.78
C SER A 311 19.46 8.36 5.99
N SER A 312 20.03 8.58 7.18
CA SER A 312 19.48 8.04 8.43
C SER A 312 18.11 8.64 8.74
N PHE A 313 17.97 9.97 8.59
CA PHE A 313 16.68 10.64 8.79
C PHE A 313 15.61 10.10 7.82
N LYS A 314 15.92 9.97 6.53
CA LYS A 314 14.99 9.45 5.52
C LYS A 314 14.49 8.05 5.88
N GLN A 315 15.40 7.17 6.31
CA GLN A 315 15.03 5.81 6.70
C GLN A 315 14.10 5.80 7.94
N GLU A 316 14.45 6.54 8.99
CA GLU A 316 13.64 6.57 10.22
C GLU A 316 12.32 7.32 10.02
N TYR A 317 12.29 8.35 9.16
CA TYR A 317 11.07 9.06 8.77
C TYR A 317 10.06 8.11 8.13
N PHE A 318 10.46 7.29 7.15
CA PHE A 318 9.55 6.36 6.50
C PHE A 318 9.16 5.18 7.40
N LYS A 319 10.01 4.76 8.33
CA LYS A 319 9.60 3.82 9.39
C LYS A 319 8.51 4.41 10.28
N LEU A 320 8.59 5.70 10.58
CA LEU A 320 7.62 6.39 11.41
C LEU A 320 6.30 6.65 10.65
N ILE A 321 6.35 6.95 9.35
CA ILE A 321 5.18 7.05 8.47
C ILE A 321 4.44 5.71 8.37
N ALA A 322 5.15 4.58 8.44
CA ALA A 322 4.51 3.26 8.48
C ALA A 322 3.80 2.96 9.81
N ASP A 323 3.95 3.81 10.83
CA ASP A 323 3.25 3.65 12.11
C ASP A 323 1.82 4.16 12.01
N GLU A 324 0.85 3.26 12.13
CA GLU A 324 -0.59 3.56 12.02
C GLU A 324 -1.13 4.58 13.06
N HIS A 325 -0.33 4.97 14.06
CA HIS A 325 -0.69 5.99 15.04
C HIS A 325 -0.44 7.41 14.55
N ILE A 326 0.27 7.56 13.43
CA ILE A 326 0.64 8.82 12.80
C ILE A 326 -0.06 8.89 11.45
N LYS A 327 -0.79 9.98 11.22
CA LYS A 327 -1.48 10.19 9.94
C LYS A 327 -0.53 10.80 8.92
N SER A 328 0.19 11.86 9.27
CA SER A 328 1.18 12.49 8.39
C SER A 328 2.24 13.24 9.19
N ILE A 329 3.40 13.43 8.58
CA ILE A 329 4.51 14.23 9.11
C ILE A 329 5.01 15.12 7.98
N MET A 330 4.94 16.43 8.17
CA MET A 330 5.57 17.39 7.27
C MET A 330 6.92 17.83 7.87
N PRO A 331 8.05 17.44 7.27
CA PRO A 331 9.37 17.83 7.74
C PRO A 331 9.74 19.21 7.18
N ILE A 332 10.12 20.11 8.06
CA ILE A 332 10.70 21.42 7.74
C ILE A 332 12.03 21.51 8.45
N SER A 333 13.06 22.10 7.83
CA SER A 333 14.35 22.24 8.48
C SER A 333 14.88 23.66 8.40
N ARG A 334 15.55 24.10 9.45
CA ARG A 334 16.14 25.43 9.56
C ARG A 334 17.62 25.33 9.87
N TYR A 335 18.44 26.04 9.09
CA TYR A 335 19.87 26.08 9.27
C TYR A 335 20.25 26.89 10.52
N ASN A 336 21.00 26.25 11.42
CA ASN A 336 21.53 26.89 12.60
C ASN A 336 22.99 27.30 12.32
N LYS A 337 23.23 28.62 12.25
CA LYS A 337 24.54 29.17 11.96
C LYS A 337 25.59 28.95 13.05
N GLU A 338 25.16 28.77 14.30
CA GLU A 338 26.05 28.59 15.44
C GLU A 338 26.63 27.17 15.45
N THR A 339 25.83 26.17 15.13
CA THR A 339 26.23 24.76 15.14
C THR A 339 26.70 24.25 13.79
N GLY A 340 26.31 24.93 12.68
CA GLY A 340 26.56 24.47 11.31
C GLY A 340 25.66 23.32 10.84
N TYR A 341 24.67 22.91 11.66
CA TYR A 341 23.71 21.86 11.37
C TYR A 341 22.30 22.42 11.15
N PHE A 342 21.37 21.54 10.76
CA PHE A 342 19.97 21.91 10.63
C PHE A 342 19.17 21.44 11.85
N ASP A 343 18.25 22.29 12.30
CA ASP A 343 17.22 21.95 13.26
C ASP A 343 15.96 21.49 12.49
N LEU A 344 15.45 20.30 12.84
CA LEU A 344 14.25 19.72 12.24
C LEU A 344 12.99 20.17 12.98
N HIS A 345 12.03 20.66 12.26
CA HIS A 345 10.68 20.96 12.74
C HIS A 345 9.70 19.99 12.06
N LEU A 346 9.13 19.10 12.84
CA LEU A 346 8.21 18.08 12.36
C LEU A 346 6.78 18.50 12.72
N LYS A 347 6.00 18.88 11.71
CA LYS A 347 4.55 19.09 11.90
C LYS A 347 3.86 17.74 11.79
N VAL A 348 3.45 17.18 12.91
CA VAL A 348 2.87 15.83 13.01
C VAL A 348 1.37 15.94 13.17
N GLU A 349 0.63 15.25 12.33
CA GLU A 349 -0.80 15.01 12.51
C GLU A 349 -1.00 13.60 13.08
N PRO A 350 -1.40 13.46 14.33
CA PRO A 350 -1.74 12.16 14.91
C PRO A 350 -2.93 11.54 14.18
N GLN A 351 -2.92 10.22 14.00
CA GLN A 351 -4.07 9.49 13.46
C GLN A 351 -5.27 9.64 14.38
N LYS A 352 -6.47 9.66 13.81
CA LYS A 352 -7.71 9.61 14.60
C LYS A 352 -7.78 8.29 15.34
N LYS A 353 -8.22 8.34 16.60
CA LYS A 353 -8.20 7.16 17.48
C LYS A 353 -9.09 6.03 17.00
N VAL A 354 -10.18 6.36 16.32
CA VAL A 354 -11.19 5.40 15.85
C VAL A 354 -11.23 5.39 14.34
N GLU A 355 -11.12 4.19 13.78
CA GLU A 355 -11.27 3.91 12.36
C GLU A 355 -12.23 2.74 12.17
N VAL A 356 -13.13 2.87 11.22
CA VAL A 356 -14.04 1.80 10.78
C VAL A 356 -13.69 1.46 9.33
N LYS A 357 -13.53 0.18 9.05
CA LYS A 357 -13.26 -0.34 7.70
C LYS A 357 -14.48 -1.09 7.20
N ILE A 358 -14.78 -0.94 5.93
CA ILE A 358 -15.85 -1.68 5.24
C ILE A 358 -15.28 -2.24 3.96
N GLY A 359 -15.60 -3.51 3.66
CA GLY A 359 -15.10 -4.17 2.47
C GLY A 359 -15.67 -5.56 2.25
N GLY A 360 -14.86 -6.41 1.61
CA GLY A 360 -15.23 -7.79 1.35
C GLY A 360 -14.87 -8.29 -0.05
N ASN A 361 -15.68 -9.22 -0.55
CA ASN A 361 -15.61 -9.76 -1.89
C ASN A 361 -17.01 -9.99 -2.45
N ILE A 362 -17.23 -9.58 -3.69
CA ILE A 362 -18.44 -9.85 -4.46
C ILE A 362 -18.04 -10.69 -5.68
N SER A 363 -18.72 -11.80 -5.91
CA SER A 363 -18.35 -12.73 -6.99
C SER A 363 -19.56 -13.43 -7.59
N THR A 364 -19.35 -14.03 -8.76
CA THR A 364 -20.36 -14.86 -9.46
C THR A 364 -20.58 -16.24 -8.80
N LYS A 365 -19.72 -16.62 -7.87
CA LYS A 365 -19.85 -17.85 -7.07
C LYS A 365 -20.35 -17.53 -5.65
N PRO A 366 -20.91 -18.48 -4.90
CA PRO A 366 -21.46 -18.24 -3.57
C PRO A 366 -20.39 -18.04 -2.48
N ILE A 367 -19.24 -17.48 -2.84
CA ILE A 367 -18.12 -17.10 -1.95
C ILE A 367 -18.13 -15.61 -1.60
N ASN A 368 -19.28 -14.96 -1.80
CA ASN A 368 -19.46 -13.56 -1.39
C ASN A 368 -19.28 -13.39 0.11
N GLN A 369 -18.53 -12.36 0.50
CA GLN A 369 -18.35 -12.02 1.90
C GLN A 369 -18.35 -10.51 2.10
N GLY A 370 -19.05 -10.07 3.13
CA GLY A 370 -18.92 -8.71 3.66
C GLY A 370 -17.89 -8.68 4.78
N PHE A 371 -17.27 -7.54 4.96
CA PHE A 371 -16.27 -7.27 5.99
C PHE A 371 -16.56 -5.95 6.68
N ALA A 372 -16.50 -5.94 8.00
CA ALA A 372 -16.46 -4.74 8.80
C ALA A 372 -15.32 -4.84 9.82
N GLY A 373 -14.48 -3.82 9.88
CA GLY A 373 -13.38 -3.71 10.82
C GLY A 373 -13.51 -2.49 11.71
N PHE A 374 -13.06 -2.60 12.95
CA PHE A 374 -12.97 -1.52 13.91
C PHE A 374 -11.57 -1.49 14.50
N ASN A 375 -10.93 -0.32 14.46
CA ASN A 375 -9.62 -0.09 15.03
C ASN A 375 -9.69 1.10 16.01
N TYR A 376 -9.19 0.90 17.22
CA TYR A 376 -8.93 1.95 18.17
C TYR A 376 -7.44 2.05 18.44
N ARG A 377 -6.84 3.21 18.19
CA ARG A 377 -5.41 3.44 18.31
C ARG A 377 -5.11 4.60 19.23
N THR A 378 -4.10 4.46 20.06
CA THR A 378 -3.57 5.54 20.89
C THR A 378 -2.11 5.30 21.21
N TYR A 379 -1.34 6.36 21.43
CA TYR A 379 0.06 6.25 21.82
C TYR A 379 0.44 7.32 22.84
N LYS A 380 1.42 6.97 23.66
CA LYS A 380 2.13 7.87 24.58
C LYS A 380 3.62 7.50 24.51
N SER A 381 4.18 6.92 25.58
CA SER A 381 5.51 6.31 25.56
C SER A 381 5.55 4.97 24.80
N ARG A 382 4.40 4.37 24.58
CA ARG A 382 4.17 3.13 23.82
C ARG A 382 2.94 3.32 22.94
N ALA A 383 2.85 2.55 21.86
CA ALA A 383 1.69 2.57 21.00
C ALA A 383 0.76 1.39 21.32
N TYR A 384 -0.54 1.64 21.36
CA TYR A 384 -1.58 0.67 21.71
C TYR A 384 -2.60 0.63 20.59
N SER A 385 -2.90 -0.56 20.10
CA SER A 385 -3.94 -0.82 19.12
C SER A 385 -4.91 -1.87 19.64
N LEU A 386 -6.20 -1.60 19.54
CA LEU A 386 -7.27 -2.56 19.72
C LEU A 386 -7.96 -2.73 18.38
N THR A 387 -8.05 -3.96 17.90
CA THR A 387 -8.63 -4.30 16.61
C THR A 387 -9.75 -5.29 16.77
N SER A 388 -10.82 -5.11 16.02
CA SER A 388 -11.89 -6.09 15.91
C SER A 388 -12.35 -6.15 14.48
N ASN A 389 -12.68 -7.34 13.99
CA ASN A 389 -13.29 -7.48 12.68
C ASN A 389 -14.37 -8.56 12.68
N ILE A 390 -15.29 -8.42 11.72
CA ILE A 390 -16.33 -9.40 11.46
C ILE A 390 -16.40 -9.64 9.95
N TYR A 391 -16.48 -10.92 9.59
CA TYR A 391 -16.78 -11.38 8.25
C TYR A 391 -18.16 -12.03 8.25
N PHE A 392 -18.95 -11.74 7.26
CA PHE A 392 -20.28 -12.34 7.08
C PHE A 392 -20.47 -12.77 5.63
N GLY A 393 -20.71 -14.05 5.45
CA GLY A 393 -20.89 -14.68 4.15
C GLY A 393 -21.42 -16.11 4.30
N ARG A 394 -21.93 -16.67 3.20
CA ARG A 394 -22.44 -18.06 3.21
C ARG A 394 -21.29 -19.05 3.36
N PHE A 395 -20.17 -18.80 2.68
CA PHE A 395 -18.99 -19.65 2.72
C PHE A 395 -18.15 -19.42 3.98
N TYR A 396 -17.88 -18.17 4.31
CA TYR A 396 -17.00 -17.80 5.41
C TYR A 396 -17.62 -16.76 6.32
N SER A 397 -17.59 -17.04 7.60
CA SER A 397 -17.97 -16.12 8.66
C SER A 397 -16.91 -16.13 9.74
N SER A 398 -16.58 -14.98 10.28
CA SER A 398 -15.54 -14.88 11.31
C SER A 398 -15.73 -13.66 12.18
N PHE A 399 -15.23 -13.75 13.41
CA PHE A 399 -15.04 -12.65 14.33
C PHE A 399 -13.63 -12.70 14.90
N LYS A 400 -12.94 -11.56 14.92
CA LYS A 400 -11.63 -11.41 15.56
C LYS A 400 -11.65 -10.24 16.52
N LEU A 401 -11.05 -10.41 17.69
CA LEU A 401 -10.73 -9.34 18.64
C LEU A 401 -9.25 -9.45 19.01
N GLY A 402 -8.50 -8.36 18.89
CA GLY A 402 -7.08 -8.34 19.16
C GLY A 402 -6.60 -7.04 19.82
N ALA A 403 -5.53 -7.15 20.57
CA ALA A 403 -4.82 -6.03 21.17
C ALA A 403 -3.32 -6.15 20.93
N ARG A 404 -2.69 -5.03 20.58
CA ARG A 404 -1.24 -4.96 20.32
C ARG A 404 -0.64 -3.78 21.07
N ILE A 405 0.56 -3.99 21.62
CA ILE A 405 1.38 -2.96 22.27
C ILE A 405 2.73 -2.95 21.56
N ASP A 406 3.12 -1.81 21.01
CA ASP A 406 4.42 -1.58 20.40
C ASP A 406 5.34 -0.81 21.37
N TYR A 407 6.55 -1.30 21.50
CA TYR A 407 7.60 -0.74 22.35
C TYR A 407 8.68 -0.11 21.46
N PRO A 408 8.81 1.24 21.46
CA PRO A 408 9.80 1.96 20.66
C PRO A 408 11.16 2.03 21.37
N THR A 409 11.73 0.87 21.62
CA THR A 409 13.08 0.75 22.21
C THR A 409 14.14 0.78 21.10
N THR A 410 15.43 0.78 21.45
CA THR A 410 16.54 0.70 20.47
C THR A 410 16.40 -0.51 19.55
N LEU A 411 15.93 -1.64 20.07
CA LEU A 411 15.42 -2.77 19.31
C LEU A 411 13.90 -2.81 19.50
N PRO A 412 13.12 -2.24 18.59
CA PRO A 412 11.66 -2.19 18.76
C PRO A 412 11.05 -3.60 18.73
N PHE A 413 10.03 -3.82 19.55
CA PHE A 413 9.28 -5.07 19.56
C PHE A 413 7.79 -4.80 19.83
N TYR A 414 6.96 -5.78 19.50
CA TYR A 414 5.56 -5.77 19.87
C TYR A 414 5.18 -7.00 20.70
N ILE A 415 4.10 -6.82 21.46
CA ILE A 415 3.34 -7.93 22.06
C ILE A 415 1.92 -7.79 21.53
N GLU A 416 1.38 -8.88 20.98
CA GLU A 416 0.04 -8.94 20.42
C GLU A 416 -0.70 -10.16 20.94
N GLY A 417 -1.97 -10.00 21.28
CA GLY A 417 -2.86 -11.11 21.60
C GLY A 417 -4.18 -10.95 20.85
N TYR A 418 -4.71 -12.04 20.30
CA TYR A 418 -6.01 -12.01 19.67
C TYR A 418 -6.77 -13.34 19.82
N THR A 419 -8.08 -13.23 19.78
CA THR A 419 -9.01 -14.36 19.70
C THR A 419 -9.78 -14.27 18.39
N THR A 420 -9.88 -15.38 17.70
CA THR A 420 -10.58 -15.52 16.41
C THR A 420 -11.56 -16.67 16.47
N PHE A 421 -12.75 -16.46 15.94
CA PHE A 421 -13.77 -17.46 15.72
C PHE A 421 -14.01 -17.55 14.22
N ASN A 422 -13.64 -18.68 13.61
CA ASN A 422 -13.76 -18.91 12.18
C ASN A 422 -14.78 -19.99 11.89
N ARG A 423 -15.55 -19.83 10.81
CA ARG A 423 -16.41 -20.88 10.23
C ARG A 423 -16.26 -20.88 8.72
N TRP A 424 -15.87 -22.00 8.18
CA TRP A 424 -15.90 -22.27 6.74
C TRP A 424 -16.99 -23.30 6.43
N ASP A 425 -17.85 -22.98 5.47
CA ASP A 425 -18.92 -23.85 4.99
C ASP A 425 -18.64 -24.16 3.51
N PHE A 426 -17.83 -25.20 3.29
CA PHE A 426 -17.45 -25.59 1.93
C PHE A 426 -18.62 -26.18 1.14
N PHE A 427 -19.64 -26.69 1.79
CA PHE A 427 -20.87 -27.12 1.15
C PHE A 427 -21.61 -25.96 0.50
N ALA A 428 -21.69 -24.82 1.19
CA ALA A 428 -22.35 -23.63 0.67
C ALA A 428 -21.57 -22.96 -0.47
N SER A 429 -20.25 -23.16 -0.57
CA SER A 429 -19.40 -22.55 -1.61
C SER A 429 -19.49 -23.25 -2.96
N SER A 430 -19.85 -24.53 -2.99
CA SER A 430 -19.87 -25.36 -4.18
C SER A 430 -21.24 -25.43 -4.86
N SER A 431 -22.31 -24.93 -4.22
CA SER A 431 -23.64 -24.86 -4.87
C SER A 431 -23.59 -23.88 -6.05
N GLU A 432 -23.79 -24.37 -7.27
CA GLU A 432 -23.91 -23.54 -8.47
C GLU A 432 -25.28 -22.88 -8.55
N LEU A 433 -25.33 -21.59 -8.93
CA LEU A 433 -26.58 -20.84 -9.11
C LEU A 433 -27.35 -21.27 -10.38
N PHE A 434 -26.68 -21.91 -11.33
CA PHE A 434 -27.27 -22.34 -12.62
C PHE A 434 -26.60 -23.65 -13.08
N PHE A 435 -27.42 -24.71 -13.23
CA PHE A 435 -27.12 -26.00 -13.87
C PHE A 435 -26.22 -26.99 -13.12
N GLU A 436 -26.83 -28.15 -12.84
CA GLU A 436 -26.38 -29.47 -12.45
C GLU A 436 -26.31 -29.80 -10.96
N ASP A 437 -26.94 -30.93 -10.61
CA ASP A 437 -26.94 -31.62 -9.33
C ASP A 437 -25.57 -32.27 -9.00
N VAL A 438 -24.49 -31.49 -9.00
CA VAL A 438 -23.25 -31.96 -8.36
C VAL A 438 -23.42 -31.70 -6.86
N ARG A 439 -23.62 -32.74 -6.09
CA ARG A 439 -23.65 -32.68 -4.63
C ARG A 439 -22.22 -32.54 -4.11
N PRO A 440 -21.82 -31.33 -3.63
CA PRO A 440 -20.49 -31.19 -3.06
C PRO A 440 -20.38 -31.95 -1.73
N PRO A 441 -19.18 -32.40 -1.33
CA PRO A 441 -18.99 -33.01 -0.04
C PRO A 441 -19.40 -32.03 1.07
N TYR A 442 -20.27 -32.48 1.98
CA TYR A 442 -20.65 -31.69 3.15
C TYR A 442 -19.44 -31.58 4.08
N ILE A 443 -18.87 -30.36 4.18
CA ILE A 443 -17.74 -30.07 5.06
C ILE A 443 -17.99 -28.71 5.71
N ILE A 444 -18.04 -28.71 7.04
CA ILE A 444 -18.10 -27.49 7.83
C ILE A 444 -16.93 -27.52 8.82
N GLN A 445 -16.09 -26.51 8.79
CA GLN A 445 -15.00 -26.33 9.74
C GLN A 445 -15.28 -25.12 10.63
N ASN A 446 -15.30 -25.34 11.95
CA ASN A 446 -15.35 -24.29 12.96
C ASN A 446 -14.04 -24.28 13.72
N GLU A 447 -13.44 -23.10 13.92
CA GLU A 447 -12.20 -22.96 14.65
C GLU A 447 -12.26 -21.76 15.59
N ASN A 448 -11.97 -22.01 16.87
CA ASN A 448 -11.73 -20.98 17.86
C ASN A 448 -10.24 -20.98 18.19
N ASN A 449 -9.60 -19.82 18.07
CA ASN A 449 -8.17 -19.70 18.28
C ASN A 449 -7.85 -18.47 19.11
N THR A 450 -7.09 -18.64 20.19
CA THR A 450 -6.51 -17.55 20.98
C THR A 450 -5.00 -17.62 20.90
N ARG A 451 -4.36 -16.55 20.41
CA ARG A 451 -2.92 -16.50 20.15
C ARG A 451 -2.28 -15.30 20.84
N PHE A 452 -1.09 -15.51 21.38
CA PHE A 452 -0.19 -14.48 21.88
C PHE A 452 1.12 -14.56 21.12
N GLU A 453 1.55 -13.41 20.61
CA GLU A 453 2.74 -13.30 19.76
C GLU A 453 3.59 -12.11 20.17
N SER A 454 4.89 -12.24 20.06
CA SER A 454 5.85 -11.15 20.12
C SER A 454 6.77 -11.20 18.90
N GLY A 455 7.18 -10.04 18.40
CA GLY A 455 8.06 -9.97 17.23
C GLY A 455 9.02 -8.79 17.28
N PHE A 456 10.10 -8.94 16.51
CA PHE A 456 11.20 -7.99 16.38
C PHE A 456 11.48 -7.74 14.89
N PRO A 457 11.81 -6.51 14.46
CA PRO A 457 12.28 -6.28 13.11
C PRO A 457 13.69 -6.86 12.94
N LEU A 458 13.92 -7.58 11.85
CA LEU A 458 15.26 -8.04 11.47
C LEU A 458 15.90 -7.11 10.46
N LYS A 459 15.10 -6.66 9.48
CA LYS A 459 15.42 -5.65 8.45
C LYS A 459 14.14 -4.88 8.11
N LEU A 460 14.19 -3.93 7.18
CA LEU A 460 13.01 -3.15 6.77
C LEU A 460 11.80 -4.01 6.35
N HIS A 461 12.05 -5.09 5.62
CA HIS A 461 11.00 -5.98 5.11
C HIS A 461 10.85 -7.28 5.89
N SER A 462 11.55 -7.46 7.02
CA SER A 462 11.61 -8.75 7.72
C SER A 462 11.39 -8.59 9.20
N LYS A 463 10.69 -9.57 9.78
CA LYS A 463 10.52 -9.72 11.22
C LYS A 463 10.79 -11.15 11.67
N VAL A 464 11.28 -11.31 12.88
CA VAL A 464 11.27 -12.57 13.63
C VAL A 464 10.11 -12.49 14.60
N TYR A 465 9.38 -13.56 14.74
CA TYR A 465 8.27 -13.65 15.69
C TYR A 465 8.26 -14.99 16.41
N GLY A 466 7.70 -14.97 17.60
CA GLY A 466 7.43 -16.19 18.38
C GLY A 466 6.13 -16.04 19.15
N GLY A 467 5.45 -17.14 19.37
CA GLY A 467 4.15 -17.09 20.02
C GLY A 467 3.65 -18.44 20.50
N ILE A 468 2.51 -18.38 21.18
CA ILE A 468 1.74 -19.53 21.65
C ILE A 468 0.30 -19.39 21.18
N ALA A 469 -0.38 -20.50 20.94
CA ALA A 469 -1.80 -20.49 20.62
C ALA A 469 -2.54 -21.65 21.29
N PHE A 470 -3.80 -21.38 21.64
CA PHE A 470 -4.78 -22.35 22.10
C PHE A 470 -5.87 -22.43 21.06
N SER A 471 -6.12 -23.59 20.50
CA SER A 471 -7.07 -23.79 19.42
C SER A 471 -8.04 -24.92 19.73
N ASN A 472 -9.29 -24.69 19.34
CA ASN A 472 -10.33 -25.72 19.30
C ASN A 472 -10.88 -25.74 17.87
N SER A 473 -10.67 -26.81 17.11
CA SER A 473 -11.30 -27.03 15.82
C SER A 473 -12.33 -28.12 15.87
N VAL A 474 -13.43 -27.91 15.16
CA VAL A 474 -14.54 -28.85 15.05
C VAL A 474 -14.88 -28.97 13.58
N ASP A 475 -14.59 -30.17 13.02
CA ASP A 475 -14.88 -30.51 11.64
C ASP A 475 -16.09 -31.44 11.56
N GLN A 476 -17.04 -31.12 10.69
CA GLN A 476 -18.22 -31.93 10.41
C GLN A 476 -18.19 -32.32 8.92
N TYR A 477 -18.32 -33.63 8.65
CA TYR A 477 -18.20 -34.17 7.30
C TYR A 477 -18.91 -35.54 7.20
N TYR A 478 -19.22 -35.96 5.97
CA TYR A 478 -19.69 -37.32 5.69
C TYR A 478 -18.54 -38.16 5.11
N GLN A 479 -18.58 -39.49 5.39
CA GLN A 479 -17.56 -40.40 4.83
C GLN A 479 -17.83 -40.75 3.37
N THR A 480 -19.06 -40.54 2.87
CA THR A 480 -19.48 -40.83 1.51
C THR A 480 -20.02 -39.57 0.81
N ASP A 481 -20.01 -39.57 -0.51
CA ASP A 481 -20.57 -38.47 -1.29
C ASP A 481 -22.09 -38.64 -1.55
N VAL A 482 -22.64 -39.83 -1.28
CA VAL A 482 -24.07 -40.10 -1.37
C VAL A 482 -24.67 -40.01 0.05
N VAL A 483 -25.47 -38.96 0.28
CA VAL A 483 -25.98 -38.61 1.60
C VAL A 483 -27.51 -38.45 1.55
N ASN A 484 -28.22 -38.97 2.52
CA ASN A 484 -29.66 -38.78 2.72
C ASN A 484 -29.95 -37.62 3.68
N LYS A 485 -31.19 -37.12 3.67
CA LYS A 485 -31.58 -36.02 4.59
C LYS A 485 -31.52 -36.36 6.07
N GLU A 486 -31.59 -37.66 6.39
CA GLU A 486 -31.59 -38.17 7.75
C GLU A 486 -30.19 -38.55 8.24
N ASP A 487 -29.17 -38.41 7.36
CA ASP A 487 -27.81 -38.72 7.73
C ASP A 487 -27.21 -37.64 8.65
N GLU A 488 -26.55 -38.11 9.71
CA GLU A 488 -25.79 -37.27 10.63
C GLU A 488 -24.31 -37.28 10.25
N PRO A 489 -23.63 -36.12 10.24
CA PRO A 489 -22.22 -36.05 9.89
C PRO A 489 -21.34 -36.62 11.00
N ASP A 490 -20.18 -37.16 10.64
CA ASP A 490 -19.08 -37.41 11.54
C ASP A 490 -18.58 -36.06 12.11
N LYS A 491 -18.12 -36.09 13.35
CA LYS A 491 -17.58 -34.93 14.04
C LYS A 491 -16.21 -35.24 14.61
N THR A 492 -15.19 -34.51 14.14
CA THR A 492 -13.84 -34.55 14.73
C THR A 492 -13.58 -33.24 15.44
N THR A 493 -13.24 -33.32 16.73
CA THR A 493 -12.84 -32.18 17.55
C THR A 493 -11.37 -32.29 17.89
N PHE A 494 -10.60 -31.25 17.68
CA PHE A 494 -9.18 -31.17 18.03
C PHE A 494 -8.91 -29.98 18.93
N ASN A 495 -8.61 -30.26 20.21
CA ASN A 495 -8.20 -29.26 21.18
C ASN A 495 -6.68 -29.26 21.27
N SER A 496 -6.04 -28.15 20.95
CA SER A 496 -4.59 -28.08 20.85
C SER A 496 -3.99 -26.86 21.54
N PHE A 497 -2.77 -27.03 22.00
CA PHE A 497 -1.83 -25.96 22.33
C PHE A 497 -0.68 -26.02 21.36
N SER A 498 -0.24 -24.86 20.88
CA SER A 498 0.90 -24.78 19.98
C SER A 498 1.87 -23.67 20.37
N THR A 499 3.14 -23.89 20.05
CA THR A 499 4.18 -22.86 20.09
C THR A 499 4.73 -22.67 18.70
N VAL A 500 5.12 -21.44 18.36
CA VAL A 500 5.67 -21.11 17.05
C VAL A 500 6.85 -20.18 17.18
N ILE A 501 7.84 -20.38 16.34
CA ILE A 501 8.89 -19.41 16.00
C ILE A 501 9.00 -19.31 14.49
N GLY A 502 9.19 -18.10 13.97
CA GLY A 502 9.30 -17.91 12.55
C GLY A 502 9.99 -16.61 12.14
N ILE A 503 10.39 -16.61 10.89
CA ILE A 503 10.95 -15.42 10.21
C ILE A 503 10.06 -15.17 9.00
N GLU A 504 9.65 -13.91 8.82
CA GLU A 504 8.78 -13.49 7.73
C GLU A 504 9.36 -12.26 7.04
N ASN A 505 9.31 -12.25 5.70
CA ASN A 505 9.69 -11.12 4.86
C ASN A 505 8.56 -10.83 3.88
N ASN A 506 8.12 -9.58 3.79
CA ASN A 506 7.08 -9.15 2.85
C ASN A 506 7.44 -7.78 2.24
N SER A 507 7.56 -7.76 0.92
CA SER A 507 7.77 -6.57 0.10
C SER A 507 6.82 -6.54 -1.12
N LEU A 508 5.74 -7.31 -1.11
CA LEU A 508 4.77 -7.36 -2.20
C LEU A 508 4.08 -5.99 -2.39
N ASN A 509 3.80 -5.64 -3.64
CA ASN A 509 3.12 -4.39 -3.99
C ASN A 509 1.60 -4.41 -3.73
N TYR A 510 0.95 -5.58 -3.79
CA TYR A 510 -0.47 -5.76 -3.55
C TYR A 510 -0.72 -6.95 -2.64
N LYS A 511 -1.75 -6.87 -1.79
CA LYS A 511 -2.18 -7.96 -0.88
C LYS A 511 -2.85 -9.13 -1.61
N GLN A 512 -3.34 -8.90 -2.83
CA GLN A 512 -3.85 -9.95 -3.74
C GLN A 512 -3.45 -9.59 -5.16
N PHE A 513 -3.10 -10.61 -5.96
CA PHE A 513 -2.60 -10.44 -7.33
C PHE A 513 -1.33 -9.58 -7.41
N ALA A 514 -0.40 -9.75 -6.48
CA ALA A 514 0.88 -9.06 -6.52
C ALA A 514 1.63 -9.33 -7.84
N SER A 515 2.37 -8.34 -8.31
CA SER A 515 3.18 -8.39 -9.53
C SER A 515 4.62 -7.96 -9.31
N GLU A 516 4.95 -7.55 -8.07
CA GLU A 516 6.28 -7.07 -7.70
C GLU A 516 6.61 -7.40 -6.26
N GLY A 517 7.91 -7.50 -5.96
CA GLY A 517 8.40 -7.76 -4.62
C GLY A 517 8.56 -9.25 -4.33
N ALA A 518 8.60 -9.58 -3.04
CA ALA A 518 8.72 -10.95 -2.56
C ALA A 518 7.98 -11.13 -1.23
N PHE A 519 7.45 -12.32 -1.03
CA PHE A 519 6.94 -12.81 0.26
C PHE A 519 7.62 -14.12 0.60
N ARG A 520 8.19 -14.22 1.80
CA ARG A 520 8.88 -15.41 2.26
C ARG A 520 8.62 -15.60 3.74
N TYR A 521 8.40 -16.83 4.15
CA TYR A 521 8.43 -17.17 5.56
C TYR A 521 9.01 -18.57 5.76
N ILE A 522 9.58 -18.76 6.95
CA ILE A 522 9.93 -20.07 7.50
C ILE A 522 9.42 -20.07 8.94
N SER A 523 8.68 -21.10 9.31
CA SER A 523 8.20 -21.27 10.67
C SER A 523 8.35 -22.72 11.14
N VAL A 524 8.61 -22.86 12.42
CA VAL A 524 8.61 -24.15 13.12
C VAL A 524 7.57 -24.04 14.23
N LYS A 525 6.66 -25.00 14.26
CA LYS A 525 5.61 -25.12 15.28
C LYS A 525 5.75 -26.45 15.98
N TYR A 526 5.54 -26.45 17.29
CA TYR A 526 5.26 -27.65 18.07
C TYR A 526 3.80 -27.60 18.49
N ILE A 527 3.06 -28.66 18.24
CA ILE A 527 1.63 -28.75 18.48
C ILE A 527 1.39 -30.00 19.32
N THR A 528 0.66 -29.83 20.42
CA THR A 528 0.18 -30.90 21.27
C THR A 528 -1.32 -30.77 21.43
N GLY A 529 -2.06 -31.87 21.35
CA GLY A 529 -3.51 -31.80 21.47
C GLY A 529 -4.22 -33.14 21.50
N LYS A 530 -5.50 -33.07 21.81
CA LYS A 530 -6.40 -34.21 21.88
C LYS A 530 -7.42 -34.15 20.75
N GLU A 531 -7.44 -35.19 19.95
CA GLU A 531 -8.49 -35.50 18.99
C GLU A 531 -9.59 -36.28 19.66
N THR A 532 -10.85 -35.94 19.42
CA THR A 532 -12.04 -36.71 19.74
C THR A 532 -12.84 -36.89 18.47
N ASN A 533 -13.03 -38.12 18.01
CA ASN A 533 -13.86 -38.44 16.86
C ASN A 533 -15.17 -39.08 17.30
N THR A 534 -16.28 -38.56 16.82
CA THR A 534 -17.63 -39.07 17.01
C THR A 534 -18.18 -39.47 15.63
N PRO A 535 -18.34 -40.80 15.34
CA PRO A 535 -18.86 -41.24 14.06
C PRO A 535 -20.32 -40.81 13.86
N GLY A 536 -20.65 -40.45 12.61
CA GLY A 536 -22.02 -40.22 12.15
C GLY A 536 -22.64 -41.46 11.49
N THR A 537 -23.77 -41.26 10.80
CA THR A 537 -24.51 -42.40 10.18
C THR A 537 -23.82 -42.95 8.92
N THR A 538 -22.93 -42.19 8.29
CA THR A 538 -22.19 -42.59 7.09
C THR A 538 -20.87 -43.31 7.40
N SER A 539 -20.48 -43.39 8.66
CA SER A 539 -19.34 -44.19 9.12
C SER A 539 -19.63 -45.70 9.01
N PRO A 540 -18.60 -46.56 8.93
CA PRO A 540 -18.77 -48.01 9.02
C PRO A 540 -19.57 -48.40 10.24
N LYS A 541 -20.45 -49.42 10.12
CA LYS A 541 -21.29 -49.87 11.23
C LYS A 541 -20.44 -50.27 12.42
N ASN A 542 -20.89 -49.82 13.62
CA ASN A 542 -20.22 -50.08 14.90
C ASN A 542 -18.85 -49.42 15.08
N THR A 543 -18.52 -48.39 14.33
CA THR A 543 -17.32 -47.58 14.60
C THR A 543 -17.47 -46.87 15.95
N PRO A 544 -16.59 -47.11 16.95
CA PRO A 544 -16.67 -46.45 18.23
C PRO A 544 -16.18 -45.01 18.15
N SER A 545 -16.64 -44.16 19.08
CA SER A 545 -15.97 -42.86 19.29
C SER A 545 -14.56 -43.11 19.79
N THR A 546 -13.62 -42.34 19.30
CA THR A 546 -12.19 -42.46 19.61
C THR A 546 -11.62 -41.18 20.17
N ASP A 547 -10.69 -41.34 21.13
CA ASP A 547 -9.89 -40.27 21.70
C ASP A 547 -8.42 -40.56 21.42
N SER A 548 -7.68 -39.66 20.83
CA SER A 548 -6.26 -39.77 20.51
C SER A 548 -5.49 -38.52 20.89
N ASN A 549 -4.28 -38.68 21.39
CA ASN A 549 -3.37 -37.54 21.63
C ASN A 549 -2.37 -37.45 20.49
N HIS A 550 -2.08 -36.21 20.07
CA HIS A 550 -1.15 -35.93 18.99
C HIS A 550 -0.12 -34.91 19.46
N ASP A 551 1.16 -35.27 19.30
CA ASP A 551 2.31 -34.43 19.59
C ASP A 551 3.22 -34.39 18.36
N TYR A 552 3.36 -33.24 17.75
CA TYR A 552 4.12 -33.15 16.50
C TYR A 552 4.76 -31.81 16.25
N PHE A 553 5.79 -31.83 15.41
CA PHE A 553 6.37 -30.64 14.80
C PHE A 553 5.80 -30.41 13.42
N LEU A 554 5.65 -29.14 13.06
CA LEU A 554 5.27 -28.68 11.74
C LEU A 554 6.26 -27.63 11.28
N VAL A 555 6.99 -27.90 10.21
CA VAL A 555 7.92 -26.98 9.56
C VAL A 555 7.30 -26.54 8.26
N GLN A 556 7.18 -25.22 8.08
CA GLN A 556 6.62 -24.62 6.85
C GLN A 556 7.61 -23.61 6.30
N ALA A 557 7.88 -23.70 5.00
CA ALA A 557 8.67 -22.73 4.26
C ALA A 557 7.91 -22.31 3.01
N HIS A 558 7.83 -21.01 2.77
CA HIS A 558 7.16 -20.43 1.61
C HIS A 558 8.02 -19.35 0.97
N THR A 559 8.01 -19.27 -0.35
CA THR A 559 8.62 -18.18 -1.11
C THR A 559 7.74 -17.83 -2.32
N THR A 560 7.51 -16.55 -2.50
CA THR A 560 6.99 -15.98 -3.75
C THR A 560 7.90 -14.81 -4.12
N ARG A 561 8.37 -14.74 -5.35
CA ARG A 561 9.22 -13.64 -5.82
C ARG A 561 8.90 -13.29 -7.27
N PHE A 562 8.79 -11.99 -7.55
CA PHE A 562 8.54 -11.45 -8.88
C PHE A 562 9.81 -10.82 -9.45
N PHE A 563 10.06 -11.08 -10.74
CA PHE A 563 11.18 -10.56 -11.53
C PHE A 563 10.61 -9.78 -12.71
N ASN A 564 10.80 -8.47 -12.71
CA ASN A 564 10.41 -7.59 -13.81
C ASN A 564 11.50 -7.63 -14.89
N PHE A 565 11.26 -8.31 -15.98
CA PHE A 565 12.20 -8.35 -17.12
C PHE A 565 12.05 -7.14 -18.02
N THR A 566 10.81 -6.66 -18.17
CA THR A 566 10.50 -5.43 -18.91
C THR A 566 9.35 -4.69 -18.19
N ASN A 567 9.02 -3.50 -18.65
CA ASN A 567 7.85 -2.77 -18.15
C ASN A 567 6.52 -3.50 -18.41
N VAL A 568 6.51 -4.40 -19.42
CA VAL A 568 5.32 -5.16 -19.83
C VAL A 568 5.29 -6.57 -19.26
N PHE A 569 6.46 -7.19 -19.01
CA PHE A 569 6.57 -8.59 -18.67
C PHE A 569 7.21 -8.84 -17.31
N THR A 570 6.52 -9.59 -16.46
CA THR A 570 6.99 -10.02 -15.13
C THR A 570 6.84 -11.55 -15.01
N LEU A 571 7.85 -12.19 -14.47
CA LEU A 571 7.82 -13.60 -14.08
C LEU A 571 7.81 -13.72 -12.56
N GLY A 572 6.83 -14.41 -12.03
CA GLY A 572 6.76 -14.80 -10.62
C GLY A 572 7.14 -16.26 -10.42
N LEU A 573 7.90 -16.55 -9.37
CA LEU A 573 8.19 -17.89 -8.90
C LEU A 573 7.57 -18.09 -7.52
N LYS A 574 6.89 -19.22 -7.33
CA LYS A 574 6.31 -19.63 -6.05
C LYS A 574 6.82 -21.01 -5.65
N GLY A 575 7.17 -21.17 -4.38
CA GLY A 575 7.56 -22.46 -3.81
C GLY A 575 7.05 -22.58 -2.37
N GLU A 576 6.65 -23.78 -1.99
CA GLU A 576 6.19 -24.12 -0.65
C GLU A 576 6.64 -25.50 -0.26
N ALA A 577 7.10 -25.67 0.96
CA ALA A 577 7.50 -26.96 1.52
C ALA A 577 6.91 -27.08 2.93
N VAL A 578 6.26 -28.20 3.20
CA VAL A 578 5.67 -28.51 4.48
C VAL A 578 6.12 -29.90 4.91
N PHE A 579 6.65 -30.00 6.13
CA PHE A 579 7.08 -31.24 6.75
C PHE A 579 6.56 -31.33 8.17
N SER A 580 5.99 -32.50 8.51
CA SER A 580 5.46 -32.80 9.82
C SER A 580 5.65 -34.26 10.15
N ASN A 581 5.87 -34.56 11.42
CA ASN A 581 5.81 -35.94 11.96
C ASN A 581 4.44 -36.25 12.58
N LYS A 582 3.39 -35.51 12.13
CA LYS A 582 2.02 -35.69 12.60
C LYS A 582 1.50 -37.07 12.19
N ASP A 583 1.00 -37.83 13.18
CA ASP A 583 0.26 -39.05 12.95
C ASP A 583 -1.10 -38.77 12.29
N PHE A 584 -1.67 -39.77 11.63
CA PHE A 584 -2.99 -39.66 11.04
C PHE A 584 -4.07 -39.55 12.14
N PHE A 585 -5.12 -38.82 11.82
CA PHE A 585 -6.32 -38.74 12.62
C PHE A 585 -7.15 -40.04 12.46
N SER A 586 -8.20 -40.16 13.26
CA SER A 586 -9.02 -41.35 13.38
C SER A 586 -9.55 -41.94 12.07
N ASN A 587 -9.70 -41.12 11.03
CA ASN A 587 -10.11 -41.57 9.70
C ASN A 587 -9.48 -40.74 8.58
N TYR A 588 -9.67 -41.16 7.33
CA TYR A 588 -9.11 -40.53 6.17
C TYR A 588 -9.55 -39.05 6.02
N ARG A 589 -10.87 -38.76 6.14
CA ARG A 589 -11.40 -37.40 5.98
C ARG A 589 -10.93 -36.46 7.08
N SER A 590 -10.93 -36.90 8.35
CA SER A 590 -10.37 -36.10 9.46
C SER A 590 -8.87 -35.83 9.27
N THR A 591 -8.13 -36.79 8.73
CA THR A 591 -6.70 -36.63 8.39
C THR A 591 -6.50 -35.58 7.33
N LYS A 592 -7.26 -35.59 6.23
CA LYS A 592 -7.18 -34.61 5.16
C LYS A 592 -7.59 -33.21 5.62
N LEU A 593 -8.70 -33.10 6.40
CA LEU A 593 -9.20 -31.83 6.94
C LEU A 593 -8.21 -31.16 7.90
N SER A 594 -7.49 -31.94 8.67
CA SER A 594 -6.48 -31.46 9.62
C SER A 594 -5.08 -31.30 9.02
N SER A 595 -4.90 -31.65 7.74
CA SER A 595 -3.61 -31.51 7.04
C SER A 595 -3.48 -30.13 6.39
N PRO A 596 -2.27 -29.54 6.35
CA PRO A 596 -2.01 -28.33 5.61
C PRO A 596 -2.38 -28.46 4.12
N GLY A 597 -2.95 -27.40 3.54
CA GLY A 597 -3.34 -27.35 2.13
C GLY A 597 -2.56 -26.33 1.33
N PHE A 598 -2.39 -26.57 0.04
CA PHE A 598 -1.72 -25.68 -0.90
C PHE A 598 -2.74 -24.83 -1.67
N TYR A 599 -2.74 -23.51 -1.41
CA TYR A 599 -3.70 -22.55 -1.95
C TYR A 599 -3.00 -21.41 -2.71
N PRO A 600 -2.49 -21.65 -3.93
CA PRO A 600 -1.71 -20.63 -4.64
C PRO A 600 -2.53 -19.50 -5.24
N THR A 601 -3.81 -19.72 -5.56
CA THR A 601 -4.70 -18.74 -6.17
C THR A 601 -5.77 -18.24 -5.18
N PRO A 602 -6.37 -17.06 -5.39
CA PRO A 602 -7.48 -16.61 -4.53
C PRO A 602 -8.67 -17.58 -4.51
N HIS A 603 -9.02 -18.15 -5.67
CA HIS A 603 -10.15 -19.09 -5.77
C HIS A 603 -9.88 -20.41 -5.02
N SER A 604 -8.65 -20.95 -5.07
CA SER A 604 -8.32 -22.20 -4.38
C SER A 604 -8.55 -22.13 -2.86
N LYS A 605 -8.44 -20.91 -2.25
CA LYS A 605 -8.72 -20.70 -0.83
C LYS A 605 -10.19 -20.90 -0.44
N SER A 606 -11.10 -20.89 -1.41
CA SER A 606 -12.54 -21.04 -1.21
C SER A 606 -13.06 -22.46 -1.44
N LEU A 607 -12.16 -23.37 -1.79
CA LEU A 607 -12.48 -24.78 -2.04
C LEU A 607 -11.72 -25.68 -1.07
N PHE A 608 -12.36 -26.79 -0.68
CA PHE A 608 -11.66 -27.90 -0.05
C PHE A 608 -11.43 -28.99 -1.11
N ILE A 609 -10.17 -29.15 -1.52
CA ILE A 609 -9.77 -30.12 -2.53
C ILE A 609 -8.80 -31.09 -1.87
N GLU A 610 -9.25 -32.30 -1.54
CA GLU A 610 -8.51 -33.31 -0.78
C GLU A 610 -7.11 -33.59 -1.35
N ASN A 611 -6.98 -33.59 -2.68
CA ASN A 611 -5.72 -33.87 -3.39
C ASN A 611 -4.62 -32.84 -3.12
N PHE A 612 -4.96 -31.62 -2.72
CA PHE A 612 -4.01 -30.56 -2.39
C PHE A 612 -3.78 -30.40 -0.88
N HIS A 613 -4.13 -31.45 -0.08
CA HIS A 613 -3.90 -31.52 1.35
C HIS A 613 -3.01 -32.70 1.73
N SER A 614 -1.92 -32.44 2.45
CA SER A 614 -1.04 -33.47 2.98
C SER A 614 -0.27 -32.97 4.19
N ASN A 615 0.06 -33.87 5.14
CA ASN A 615 0.94 -33.54 6.27
C ASN A 615 2.35 -33.17 5.79
N ASN A 616 2.78 -33.76 4.67
CA ASN A 616 4.09 -33.51 4.08
C ASN A 616 3.95 -33.28 2.57
N TYR A 617 4.48 -32.17 2.05
CA TYR A 617 4.46 -31.92 0.61
C TYR A 617 5.52 -30.92 0.18
N LEU A 618 5.80 -30.95 -1.12
CA LEU A 618 6.48 -29.91 -1.86
C LEU A 618 5.53 -29.37 -2.92
N ALA A 619 5.48 -28.05 -3.07
CA ALA A 619 4.65 -27.42 -4.07
C ALA A 619 5.37 -26.20 -4.68
N GLY A 620 5.05 -25.89 -5.94
CA GLY A 620 5.63 -24.73 -6.58
C GLY A 620 5.03 -24.45 -7.93
N GLY A 621 5.39 -23.30 -8.50
CA GLY A 621 4.87 -22.92 -9.81
C GLY A 621 5.38 -21.57 -10.28
N ILE A 622 4.86 -21.19 -11.43
CA ILE A 622 5.21 -19.98 -12.16
C ILE A 622 3.98 -19.11 -12.43
N ASN A 623 4.20 -17.80 -12.33
CA ASN A 623 3.22 -16.76 -12.64
C ASN A 623 3.76 -15.89 -13.76
N THR A 624 3.19 -15.98 -14.93
CA THR A 624 3.52 -15.14 -16.07
C THR A 624 2.56 -13.97 -16.13
N ILE A 625 3.06 -12.74 -16.03
CA ILE A 625 2.24 -11.54 -15.94
C ILE A 625 2.59 -10.59 -17.06
N PHE A 626 1.58 -10.22 -17.86
CA PHE A 626 1.68 -9.21 -18.91
C PHE A 626 0.94 -7.95 -18.47
N LYS A 627 1.67 -6.86 -18.23
CA LYS A 627 1.13 -5.54 -17.85
C LYS A 627 0.67 -4.82 -19.11
N VAL A 628 -0.62 -4.86 -19.41
CA VAL A 628 -1.23 -4.24 -20.61
C VAL A 628 -1.35 -2.72 -20.41
N MET A 629 -1.70 -2.30 -19.19
CA MET A 629 -1.77 -0.91 -18.73
C MET A 629 -1.28 -0.84 -17.28
N PRO A 630 -1.02 0.35 -16.70
CA PRO A 630 -0.46 0.47 -15.35
C PRO A 630 -1.20 -0.31 -14.26
N ASN A 631 -2.53 -0.42 -14.33
CA ASN A 631 -3.35 -1.12 -13.35
C ASN A 631 -4.06 -2.37 -13.91
N PHE A 632 -3.79 -2.74 -15.17
CA PHE A 632 -4.44 -3.85 -15.84
C PHE A 632 -3.41 -4.87 -16.35
N ASN A 633 -3.56 -6.12 -15.92
CA ASN A 633 -2.66 -7.19 -16.32
C ASN A 633 -3.40 -8.50 -16.69
N LEU A 634 -2.80 -9.24 -17.61
CA LEU A 634 -3.12 -10.63 -17.91
C LEU A 634 -2.16 -11.52 -17.13
N ARG A 635 -2.68 -12.54 -16.46
CA ARG A 635 -1.91 -13.51 -15.67
C ARG A 635 -2.16 -14.92 -16.15
N LEU A 636 -1.07 -15.68 -16.30
CA LEU A 636 -1.11 -17.12 -16.55
C LEU A 636 -0.27 -17.77 -15.44
N GLU A 637 -0.89 -18.63 -14.66
CA GLU A 637 -0.28 -19.24 -13.49
C GLU A 637 -0.43 -20.75 -13.55
N GLY A 638 0.64 -21.48 -13.29
CA GLY A 638 0.65 -22.93 -13.24
C GLY A 638 1.43 -23.43 -12.04
N TYR A 639 0.87 -24.45 -11.36
CA TYR A 639 1.39 -24.97 -10.09
C TYR A 639 1.32 -26.49 -10.06
N ALA A 640 2.34 -27.08 -9.44
CA ALA A 640 2.38 -28.51 -9.12
C ALA A 640 2.44 -28.70 -7.60
N PHE A 641 1.74 -29.71 -7.11
CA PHE A 641 1.72 -30.17 -5.73
C PHE A 641 2.14 -31.63 -5.70
N VAL A 642 3.12 -31.95 -4.85
CA VAL A 642 3.68 -33.28 -4.70
C VAL A 642 3.59 -33.69 -3.23
N PRO A 643 2.57 -34.49 -2.85
CA PRO A 643 2.48 -35.02 -1.49
C PRO A 643 3.59 -36.04 -1.22
N VAL A 644 4.11 -36.03 0.00
CA VAL A 644 5.06 -37.01 0.51
C VAL A 644 4.34 -37.81 1.61
N ASN A 645 4.38 -39.13 1.55
CA ASN A 645 3.56 -40.00 2.41
C ASN A 645 2.07 -39.60 2.35
N GLU A 646 1.52 -39.62 1.14
CA GLU A 646 0.13 -39.22 0.92
C GLU A 646 -0.84 -40.14 1.66
N ALA A 647 -1.77 -39.58 2.42
CA ALA A 647 -2.89 -40.30 3.00
C ALA A 647 -3.91 -40.64 1.90
N LEU A 648 -4.23 -41.93 1.77
CA LEU A 648 -5.24 -42.45 0.86
C LEU A 648 -6.29 -43.24 1.66
N PRO A 649 -7.55 -43.30 1.23
CA PRO A 649 -8.56 -44.10 1.89
C PRO A 649 -8.32 -45.59 1.63
N GLU A 650 -8.42 -46.41 2.65
CA GLU A 650 -8.56 -47.86 2.50
C GLU A 650 -10.02 -48.21 2.18
N THR A 651 -10.23 -49.07 1.19
CA THR A 651 -11.55 -49.25 0.55
C THR A 651 -12.65 -49.83 1.42
N LYS A 652 -12.34 -50.40 2.61
CA LYS A 652 -13.33 -51.04 3.48
C LYS A 652 -13.64 -50.27 4.77
N ASP A 653 -12.68 -49.60 5.35
CA ASP A 653 -12.81 -49.01 6.70
C ASP A 653 -12.56 -47.50 6.76
N TYR A 654 -12.33 -46.85 5.62
CA TYR A 654 -11.93 -45.44 5.53
C TYR A 654 -10.69 -45.07 6.37
N SER A 655 -9.90 -46.10 6.76
CA SER A 655 -8.62 -45.87 7.45
C SER A 655 -7.59 -45.30 6.50
N PRO A 656 -6.77 -44.34 6.94
CA PRO A 656 -5.74 -43.77 6.08
C PRO A 656 -4.56 -44.75 5.89
N THR A 657 -4.10 -44.91 4.64
CA THR A 657 -2.86 -45.62 4.29
C THR A 657 -1.87 -44.63 3.68
N THR A 658 -0.59 -45.00 3.61
CA THR A 658 0.45 -44.13 3.06
C THR A 658 0.96 -44.56 1.69
N LYS A 659 1.23 -43.58 0.83
CA LYS A 659 2.04 -43.76 -0.39
C LYS A 659 3.15 -42.73 -0.44
N PHE A 660 4.36 -43.20 -0.74
CA PHE A 660 5.55 -42.34 -0.81
C PHE A 660 5.76 -41.85 -2.24
N ILE A 661 5.60 -40.53 -2.51
CA ILE A 661 5.85 -39.81 -3.77
C ILE A 661 5.42 -40.57 -5.03
N GLU A 662 4.16 -41.01 -5.10
CA GLU A 662 3.62 -41.66 -6.29
C GLU A 662 2.77 -40.72 -7.15
N ASN A 663 2.20 -39.68 -6.53
CA ASN A 663 1.26 -38.78 -7.16
C ASN A 663 1.81 -37.34 -7.24
N TYR A 664 1.39 -36.64 -8.26
CA TYR A 664 1.44 -35.19 -8.32
C TYR A 664 0.09 -34.66 -8.79
N TYR A 665 -0.20 -33.41 -8.44
CA TYR A 665 -1.47 -32.76 -8.80
C TYR A 665 -1.17 -31.37 -9.35
N LEU A 666 -1.85 -31.03 -10.46
CA LEU A 666 -1.68 -29.75 -11.14
C LEU A 666 -2.87 -28.83 -10.89
N GLN A 667 -2.58 -27.55 -10.74
CA GLN A 667 -3.59 -26.50 -10.77
C GLN A 667 -3.08 -25.28 -11.52
N GLY A 668 -4.00 -24.51 -12.09
CA GLY A 668 -3.65 -23.34 -12.89
C GLY A 668 -4.71 -22.26 -12.85
N MET A 669 -4.33 -21.08 -13.28
CA MET A 669 -5.23 -19.92 -13.41
C MET A 669 -4.83 -19.09 -14.61
N ALA A 670 -5.82 -18.72 -15.43
CA ALA A 670 -5.72 -17.61 -16.37
C ALA A 670 -6.62 -16.48 -15.89
N ALA A 671 -6.11 -15.26 -15.74
CA ALA A 671 -6.89 -14.17 -15.19
C ALA A 671 -6.58 -12.82 -15.85
N LEU A 672 -7.63 -12.03 -16.05
CA LEU A 672 -7.57 -10.58 -16.30
C LEU A 672 -7.79 -9.87 -14.97
N VAL A 673 -6.88 -9.00 -14.58
CA VAL A 673 -6.93 -8.30 -13.29
C VAL A 673 -6.80 -6.80 -13.52
N PHE A 674 -7.77 -6.05 -13.02
CA PHE A 674 -7.76 -4.59 -12.97
C PHE A 674 -7.71 -4.12 -11.52
N HIS A 675 -6.60 -3.51 -11.10
CA HIS A 675 -6.43 -2.96 -9.77
C HIS A 675 -7.10 -1.59 -9.66
N THR A 676 -8.19 -1.51 -8.91
CA THR A 676 -8.85 -0.23 -8.58
C THR A 676 -8.35 0.30 -7.24
N GLY A 677 -8.66 1.55 -6.91
CA GLY A 677 -8.33 2.15 -5.61
C GLY A 677 -9.00 1.48 -4.40
N VAL A 678 -10.06 0.69 -4.63
CA VAL A 678 -10.85 0.03 -3.57
C VAL A 678 -10.77 -1.49 -3.60
N GLY A 679 -10.05 -2.08 -4.56
CA GLY A 679 -9.84 -3.52 -4.66
C GLY A 679 -9.71 -4.01 -6.11
N PRO A 680 -9.23 -5.22 -6.34
CA PRO A 680 -9.10 -5.78 -7.67
C PRO A 680 -10.45 -6.22 -8.24
N LEU A 681 -10.69 -5.89 -9.52
CA LEU A 681 -11.69 -6.55 -10.35
C LEU A 681 -10.97 -7.64 -11.14
N SER A 682 -11.41 -8.87 -11.03
CA SER A 682 -10.75 -9.99 -11.70
C SER A 682 -11.73 -10.92 -12.40
N LEU A 683 -11.36 -11.33 -13.61
CA LEU A 683 -12.03 -12.38 -14.37
C LEU A 683 -11.04 -13.53 -14.48
N SER A 684 -11.35 -14.69 -13.91
CA SER A 684 -10.41 -15.82 -13.89
C SER A 684 -11.06 -17.13 -14.32
N LEU A 685 -10.27 -17.94 -15.01
CA LEU A 685 -10.53 -19.34 -15.29
C LEU A 685 -9.53 -20.15 -14.48
N ASN A 686 -10.01 -21.00 -13.59
CA ASN A 686 -9.21 -21.79 -12.68
C ASN A 686 -9.34 -23.26 -13.03
N TYR A 687 -8.22 -23.98 -13.06
CA TYR A 687 -8.12 -25.40 -13.36
C TYR A 687 -7.61 -26.18 -12.15
N TYR A 688 -8.25 -27.30 -11.85
CA TYR A 688 -7.85 -28.24 -10.79
C TYR A 688 -7.90 -29.67 -11.34
N GLU A 689 -6.76 -30.35 -11.35
CA GLU A 689 -6.64 -31.71 -11.85
C GLU A 689 -7.36 -32.71 -10.92
N LYS A 690 -7.93 -33.77 -11.54
CA LYS A 690 -8.61 -34.88 -10.83
C LYS A 690 -9.80 -34.46 -9.96
N GLN A 691 -10.50 -33.39 -10.33
CA GLN A 691 -11.78 -33.02 -9.77
C GLN A 691 -12.90 -33.36 -10.78
N ASP A 692 -14.11 -33.62 -10.30
CA ASP A 692 -15.28 -33.84 -11.18
C ASP A 692 -15.52 -32.63 -12.07
N THR A 693 -15.50 -31.44 -11.51
CA THR A 693 -15.42 -30.19 -12.25
C THR A 693 -13.99 -29.67 -12.23
N GLN A 694 -13.32 -29.69 -13.37
CA GLN A 694 -11.90 -29.27 -13.47
C GLN A 694 -11.73 -27.79 -13.74
N LEU A 695 -12.71 -27.13 -14.35
CA LEU A 695 -12.63 -25.74 -14.78
C LEU A 695 -13.68 -24.90 -14.05
N TYR A 696 -13.23 -23.83 -13.41
CA TYR A 696 -14.08 -22.88 -12.69
C TYR A 696 -13.88 -21.46 -13.24
N PHE A 697 -14.99 -20.88 -13.69
CA PHE A 697 -15.02 -19.47 -14.08
C PHE A 697 -15.43 -18.61 -12.89
N LEU A 698 -14.68 -17.52 -12.63
CA LEU A 698 -14.94 -16.61 -11.53
C LEU A 698 -14.74 -15.16 -11.98
N LEU A 699 -15.80 -14.36 -11.88
CA LEU A 699 -15.73 -12.91 -11.88
C LEU A 699 -15.82 -12.46 -10.42
N SER A 700 -14.87 -11.67 -9.94
CA SER A 700 -14.87 -11.17 -8.56
C SER A 700 -14.37 -9.73 -8.46
N PHE A 701 -14.92 -9.00 -7.49
CA PHE A 701 -14.52 -7.66 -7.09
C PHE A 701 -14.20 -7.66 -5.59
N GLY A 702 -13.05 -7.09 -5.22
CA GLY A 702 -12.58 -7.04 -3.84
C GLY A 702 -11.60 -8.18 -3.52
N TYR A 703 -11.46 -8.49 -2.22
CA TYR A 703 -10.40 -9.36 -1.73
C TYR A 703 -10.96 -10.63 -1.11
N ILE A 704 -10.43 -11.78 -1.52
CA ILE A 704 -10.68 -13.09 -0.89
C ILE A 704 -9.57 -13.30 0.16
N LEU A 705 -9.77 -12.75 1.34
CA LEU A 705 -8.87 -12.85 2.49
C LEU A 705 -9.65 -13.32 3.70
N PHE A 706 -8.98 -14.06 4.58
CA PHE A 706 -9.55 -14.67 5.78
C PHE A 706 -8.68 -14.37 6.99
N ASN A 707 -9.26 -14.38 8.20
CA ASN A 707 -8.49 -14.32 9.42
C ASN A 707 -7.57 -15.55 9.54
N LYS A 708 -6.40 -15.38 10.16
CA LYS A 708 -5.42 -16.46 10.34
C LYS A 708 -6.00 -17.60 11.17
N ARG A 709 -5.62 -18.81 10.81
CA ARG A 709 -5.90 -20.03 11.58
C ARG A 709 -4.91 -20.19 12.75
N GLY A 710 -5.23 -21.04 13.71
CA GLY A 710 -4.40 -21.33 14.87
C GLY A 710 -3.13 -22.13 14.55
N PHE A 711 -3.19 -22.98 13.53
CA PHE A 711 -2.09 -23.87 13.12
C PHE A 711 -1.95 -23.99 11.61
#